data_77e151e756a02f7938985372475b54ff
#
_entry.id   77e151e756a02f7938985372475b54ff
#
_cell.length_a   1.000
_cell.length_b   1.000
_cell.length_c   1.000
_cell.angle_alpha   90.00
_cell.angle_beta   90.00
_cell.angle_gamma   90.00
#
_symmetry.space_group_name_H-M   'P 1'
#
loop_
_entity.id
_entity.type
_entity.pdbx_description
1 polymer ?
#
loop_
_entity_poly.entity_id
_entity_poly.type
_entity_poly.pdbx_seq_one_letter_code
_entity_poly.pdbx_strand_id
1 'polypeptide(L)'
;MEQKKALPLSDLTPNDLLNLFYALKDSPTKDHFYTYFNDIREELTGNHYETSPSNIRRWMSKRNRIKGQNLSRAMAKGIFMDILGGKAAQSMDSIKQFLKVLYGSGYDVSVYQERIKPFSLNVAEASAFLEELISDVVDAAFGIHTGGESHETAVPGTLLPYYFADTEFADKDSILHRERFIDEVARNLLPEREGSEMPKRNILIYGFGGHGKTSVARVLYGLFRNKIPAIYSSIGWIDYNESLKNSILNTSGVALYDEEKNDPELRWKKIKGLLCSEDRSSKILVFIDNVDQNASKGQFPTEDAELQFFADCPTVNLVLTSRMAAPIRENSVRDFPIPVLDTKECIDLFYYYWKPKTRRAEDIKYIEALIERAHHHTLVVEKMARSARCKEIAEYLEEIQSVDFNFYYFDGEDDVSAVTELVKLFDLKTRTDRQAQIMWDFAVLPQIRLSFAEANHLLNYKQSDLLPLVDEGWLDYKGGFILHPLIKKAIHFQGTAPQGTLQFLIDAVETNTLFSKDDSYVEINRKLSILEYAVGELEEEALSGTFFFNLGMMEYTYARKRLASIDYLNTALKKFELESPDDLSRMANLKYQRGYIKSTTQKYRSAAKEDLYEALKIWDAKPEWEYEADMAKDHLGYVLSDQPEHYEEAESYLRAACSSRERRFNRDPSIQNQKDYATTCDNLGCLLMVSDPTAPDTGAYLEKALHIRDSILDQIGGNETDVAWTAFNYGKYLFYVKHDLPGAERNLSRSLTLRREQNRICKGFYSTNVIFTDVTLAKILSYDPSRIDDVSDLLKEALQLKKDLDAEHLGFFNDEIKQDIAYLQQFIAQNRSDKGTHI
;
A
#
# COMPACT_ATOMS: atom_id res chain seq x y z
N MET A 1 -29.91 -9.72 -45.01
CA MET A 1 -29.48 -10.21 -43.68
C MET A 1 -29.22 -8.96 -42.82
N GLU A 2 -30.20 -8.60 -41.99
CA GLU A 2 -30.02 -7.50 -41.04
C GLU A 2 -28.87 -7.87 -40.09
N GLN A 3 -27.84 -7.04 -40.03
CA GLN A 3 -26.80 -7.15 -39.02
C GLN A 3 -27.47 -6.97 -37.64
N LYS A 4 -27.62 -8.05 -36.87
CA LYS A 4 -27.99 -7.92 -35.45
C LYS A 4 -26.99 -7.01 -34.78
N LYS A 5 -27.50 -5.91 -34.24
CA LYS A 5 -26.69 -4.98 -33.44
C LYS A 5 -26.13 -5.76 -32.25
N ALA A 6 -24.80 -5.72 -32.05
CA ALA A 6 -24.15 -6.39 -30.93
C ALA A 6 -24.67 -5.78 -29.62
N LEU A 7 -24.88 -6.61 -28.61
CA LEU A 7 -25.34 -6.20 -27.28
C LEU A 7 -24.15 -5.64 -26.46
N PRO A 8 -24.33 -4.59 -25.68
CA PRO A 8 -23.30 -4.14 -24.76
C PRO A 8 -23.07 -5.18 -23.66
N LEU A 9 -21.87 -5.25 -23.09
CA LEU A 9 -21.55 -6.17 -21.98
C LEU A 9 -22.43 -5.94 -20.75
N SER A 10 -22.95 -4.73 -20.54
CA SER A 10 -23.91 -4.40 -19.50
C SER A 10 -25.20 -5.21 -19.52
N ASP A 11 -25.53 -5.83 -20.65
CA ASP A 11 -26.72 -6.67 -20.81
C ASP A 11 -26.47 -8.14 -20.42
N LEU A 12 -25.24 -8.50 -20.02
CA LEU A 12 -24.91 -9.83 -19.48
C LEU A 12 -25.68 -10.10 -18.19
N THR A 13 -26.04 -11.33 -17.99
CA THR A 13 -26.64 -11.84 -16.75
C THR A 13 -25.84 -13.02 -16.20
N PRO A 14 -25.95 -13.36 -14.89
CA PRO A 14 -25.33 -14.57 -14.37
C PRO A 14 -25.69 -15.85 -15.11
N ASN A 15 -26.85 -15.89 -15.71
CA ASN A 15 -27.29 -17.02 -16.55
C ASN A 15 -26.52 -17.11 -17.88
N ASP A 16 -26.07 -15.97 -18.43
CA ASP A 16 -25.27 -15.93 -19.65
C ASP A 16 -23.87 -16.49 -19.42
N LEU A 17 -23.30 -16.30 -18.21
CA LEU A 17 -21.99 -16.85 -17.85
C LEU A 17 -21.94 -18.37 -18.01
N LEU A 18 -23.01 -19.09 -17.69
CA LEU A 18 -23.04 -20.55 -17.90
C LEU A 18 -22.92 -20.95 -19.37
N ASN A 19 -23.51 -20.17 -20.26
CA ASN A 19 -23.39 -20.40 -21.70
C ASN A 19 -21.97 -20.06 -22.20
N LEU A 20 -21.33 -19.01 -21.64
CA LEU A 20 -19.93 -18.65 -21.92
C LEU A 20 -18.98 -19.74 -21.41
N PHE A 21 -19.16 -20.23 -20.17
CA PHE A 21 -18.38 -21.35 -19.64
C PHE A 21 -18.49 -22.60 -20.53
N TYR A 22 -19.71 -22.96 -20.94
CA TYR A 22 -19.92 -24.09 -21.82
C TYR A 22 -19.19 -23.91 -23.16
N ALA A 23 -19.28 -22.73 -23.76
CA ALA A 23 -18.64 -22.44 -25.03
C ALA A 23 -17.10 -22.40 -24.95
N LEU A 24 -16.56 -21.90 -23.84
CA LEU A 24 -15.09 -21.82 -23.61
C LEU A 24 -14.51 -23.20 -23.28
N LYS A 25 -15.19 -24.00 -22.47
CA LYS A 25 -14.72 -25.34 -22.06
C LYS A 25 -14.70 -26.33 -23.25
N ASP A 26 -15.38 -26.00 -24.34
CA ASP A 26 -15.50 -26.90 -25.53
C ASP A 26 -15.87 -28.33 -25.15
N SER A 27 -16.84 -28.43 -24.24
CA SER A 27 -17.30 -29.72 -23.73
C SER A 27 -18.05 -30.51 -24.81
N PRO A 28 -17.73 -31.80 -25.03
CA PRO A 28 -18.29 -32.58 -26.12
C PRO A 28 -19.80 -32.80 -25.99
N THR A 29 -20.31 -32.73 -24.75
CA THR A 29 -21.77 -32.81 -24.49
C THR A 29 -22.13 -31.92 -23.30
N LYS A 30 -23.40 -31.50 -23.21
CA LYS A 30 -23.93 -30.76 -22.06
C LYS A 30 -23.81 -31.51 -20.74
N ASP A 31 -23.92 -32.84 -20.78
CA ASP A 31 -23.83 -33.64 -19.57
C ASP A 31 -22.41 -33.66 -19.00
N HIS A 32 -21.39 -33.70 -19.84
CA HIS A 32 -19.98 -33.49 -19.40
C HIS A 32 -19.76 -32.10 -18.80
N PHE A 33 -20.38 -31.07 -19.36
CA PHE A 33 -20.30 -29.72 -18.81
C PHE A 33 -21.00 -29.63 -17.45
N TYR A 34 -22.13 -30.31 -17.25
CA TYR A 34 -22.85 -30.30 -15.97
C TYR A 34 -22.03 -30.96 -14.85
N THR A 35 -21.36 -32.07 -15.16
CA THR A 35 -20.43 -32.71 -14.24
C THR A 35 -19.29 -31.75 -13.90
N TYR A 36 -18.60 -31.23 -14.90
CA TYR A 36 -17.52 -30.23 -14.71
C TYR A 36 -17.96 -29.03 -13.87
N PHE A 37 -19.14 -28.48 -14.13
CA PHE A 37 -19.65 -27.32 -13.40
C PHE A 37 -19.92 -27.62 -11.92
N ASN A 38 -20.34 -28.81 -11.58
CA ASN A 38 -20.50 -29.23 -10.19
C ASN A 38 -19.14 -29.48 -9.52
N ASP A 39 -18.22 -30.15 -10.20
CA ASP A 39 -16.91 -30.51 -9.69
C ASP A 39 -16.08 -29.23 -9.39
N ILE A 40 -16.03 -28.30 -10.33
CA ILE A 40 -15.30 -27.05 -10.14
C ILE A 40 -15.94 -26.15 -9.06
N ARG A 41 -17.27 -26.18 -8.92
CA ARG A 41 -17.92 -25.47 -7.81
C ARG A 41 -17.57 -26.08 -6.47
N GLU A 42 -17.54 -27.40 -6.37
CA GLU A 42 -17.11 -28.09 -5.16
C GLU A 42 -15.65 -27.75 -4.83
N GLU A 43 -14.78 -27.78 -5.82
CA GLU A 43 -13.38 -27.39 -5.69
C GLU A 43 -13.20 -25.94 -5.20
N LEU A 44 -13.95 -25.00 -5.80
CA LEU A 44 -13.87 -23.56 -5.46
C LEU A 44 -14.55 -23.19 -4.13
N THR A 45 -15.50 -24.00 -3.64
CA THR A 45 -16.29 -23.66 -2.45
C THR A 45 -16.08 -24.57 -1.26
N GLY A 46 -15.45 -25.74 -1.47
CA GLY A 46 -15.32 -26.78 -0.46
C GLY A 46 -16.66 -27.45 -0.07
N ASN A 47 -17.76 -27.10 -0.73
CA ASN A 47 -19.10 -27.59 -0.41
C ASN A 47 -19.58 -28.56 -1.49
N HIS A 48 -19.99 -29.76 -1.09
CA HIS A 48 -20.58 -30.74 -1.99
C HIS A 48 -21.99 -30.29 -2.42
N TYR A 49 -22.08 -29.65 -3.58
CA TYR A 49 -23.34 -29.21 -4.18
C TYR A 49 -23.64 -30.03 -5.43
N GLU A 50 -24.49 -31.02 -5.28
CA GLU A 50 -25.02 -31.70 -6.45
C GLU A 50 -26.21 -30.91 -7.03
N THR A 51 -25.92 -30.05 -8.00
CA THR A 51 -26.99 -29.38 -8.75
C THR A 51 -27.43 -30.29 -9.90
N SER A 52 -28.72 -30.67 -9.90
CA SER A 52 -29.23 -31.54 -10.94
C SER A 52 -29.03 -30.96 -12.35
N PRO A 53 -28.72 -31.80 -13.36
CA PRO A 53 -28.59 -31.36 -14.74
C PRO A 53 -29.81 -30.58 -15.26
N SER A 54 -31.00 -30.90 -14.75
CA SER A 54 -32.23 -30.19 -15.11
C SER A 54 -32.25 -28.75 -14.62
N ASN A 55 -31.67 -28.45 -13.45
CA ASN A 55 -31.56 -27.08 -12.95
C ASN A 55 -30.55 -26.28 -13.74
N ILE A 56 -29.36 -26.84 -14.01
CA ILE A 56 -28.33 -26.18 -14.84
C ILE A 56 -28.91 -25.89 -16.24
N ARG A 57 -29.61 -26.81 -16.81
CA ARG A 57 -30.29 -26.66 -18.11
C ARG A 57 -31.34 -25.53 -18.10
N ARG A 58 -32.11 -25.40 -17.01
CA ARG A 58 -33.08 -24.30 -16.83
C ARG A 58 -32.39 -22.95 -16.69
N TRP A 59 -31.25 -22.88 -15.99
CA TRP A 59 -30.45 -21.68 -15.87
C TRP A 59 -29.85 -21.25 -17.22
N MET A 60 -29.22 -22.18 -17.96
CA MET A 60 -28.69 -21.92 -19.30
C MET A 60 -29.76 -21.45 -20.29
N SER A 61 -30.99 -21.94 -20.17
CA SER A 61 -32.12 -21.50 -21.00
C SER A 61 -32.81 -20.24 -20.51
N LYS A 62 -32.29 -19.58 -19.48
CA LYS A 62 -32.83 -18.35 -18.85
C LYS A 62 -34.25 -18.51 -18.30
N ARG A 63 -34.77 -19.72 -18.14
CA ARG A 63 -36.12 -19.97 -17.59
C ARG A 63 -36.21 -19.70 -16.10
N ASN A 64 -35.12 -19.87 -15.37
CA ASN A 64 -34.98 -19.54 -13.96
C ASN A 64 -33.73 -18.70 -13.72
N ARG A 65 -33.83 -17.69 -12.88
CA ARG A 65 -32.66 -16.90 -12.45
C ARG A 65 -31.76 -17.75 -11.53
N ILE A 66 -30.46 -17.78 -11.82
CA ILE A 66 -29.52 -18.45 -10.94
C ILE A 66 -29.34 -17.61 -9.67
N LYS A 67 -29.37 -18.27 -8.49
CA LYS A 67 -29.17 -17.57 -7.20
C LYS A 67 -27.70 -17.52 -6.87
N GLY A 68 -27.28 -16.48 -6.10
CA GLY A 68 -25.91 -16.25 -5.70
C GLY A 68 -25.24 -17.43 -4.98
N GLN A 69 -25.99 -18.24 -4.23
CA GLN A 69 -25.48 -19.48 -3.63
C GLN A 69 -25.09 -20.56 -4.67
N ASN A 70 -25.60 -20.48 -5.89
CA ASN A 70 -25.32 -21.44 -6.96
C ASN A 70 -24.24 -20.93 -7.92
N LEU A 71 -24.10 -19.63 -8.07
CA LEU A 71 -23.04 -18.97 -8.83
C LEU A 71 -22.83 -17.58 -8.22
N SER A 72 -21.78 -17.41 -7.45
CA SER A 72 -21.33 -16.11 -6.97
C SER A 72 -20.34 -15.49 -7.96
N ARG A 73 -20.05 -14.19 -7.80
CA ARG A 73 -19.03 -13.46 -8.56
C ARG A 73 -17.65 -14.13 -8.44
N ALA A 74 -17.24 -14.49 -7.21
CA ALA A 74 -15.98 -15.17 -6.97
C ALA A 74 -15.90 -16.54 -7.65
N MET A 75 -17.00 -17.34 -7.59
CA MET A 75 -17.08 -18.59 -8.31
C MET A 75 -16.97 -18.38 -9.82
N ALA A 76 -17.67 -17.38 -10.38
CA ALA A 76 -17.63 -17.10 -11.81
C ALA A 76 -16.22 -16.73 -12.29
N LYS A 77 -15.52 -15.88 -11.55
CA LYS A 77 -14.12 -15.56 -11.84
C LYS A 77 -13.23 -16.81 -11.74
N GLY A 78 -13.38 -17.62 -10.70
CA GLY A 78 -12.65 -18.87 -10.52
C GLY A 78 -12.87 -19.86 -11.66
N ILE A 79 -14.12 -20.02 -12.14
CA ILE A 79 -14.45 -20.89 -13.28
C ILE A 79 -13.81 -20.38 -14.58
N PHE A 80 -13.83 -19.08 -14.85
CA PHE A 80 -13.13 -18.52 -16.01
C PHE A 80 -11.62 -18.77 -15.93
N MET A 81 -11.03 -18.56 -14.75
CA MET A 81 -9.61 -18.81 -14.54
C MET A 81 -9.24 -20.27 -14.73
N ASP A 82 -10.07 -21.21 -14.26
CA ASP A 82 -9.86 -22.65 -14.49
C ASP A 82 -9.95 -22.99 -15.99
N ILE A 83 -10.99 -22.53 -16.67
CA ILE A 83 -11.19 -22.83 -18.10
C ILE A 83 -10.08 -22.25 -18.94
N LEU A 84 -9.67 -21.00 -18.67
CA LEU A 84 -8.67 -20.27 -19.44
C LEU A 84 -7.26 -20.45 -18.88
N GLY A 85 -7.11 -20.93 -17.61
CA GLY A 85 -5.89 -21.02 -16.83
C GLY A 85 -5.15 -22.35 -16.89
N GLY A 86 -5.72 -23.38 -17.48
CA GLY A 86 -5.08 -24.68 -17.60
C GLY A 86 -3.89 -24.65 -18.56
N LYS A 87 -2.66 -24.75 -18.01
CA LYS A 87 -1.34 -24.98 -18.67
C LYS A 87 -0.88 -24.02 -19.80
N ALA A 88 -1.73 -23.16 -20.37
CA ALA A 88 -1.39 -22.23 -21.45
C ALA A 88 -2.02 -20.83 -21.27
N ALA A 89 -2.53 -20.52 -20.12
CA ALA A 89 -3.40 -19.39 -19.83
C ALA A 89 -2.75 -18.01 -19.87
N GLN A 90 -1.51 -17.94 -20.18
CA GLN A 90 -0.78 -16.68 -20.22
C GLN A 90 -0.44 -16.30 -21.66
N SER A 91 -1.23 -16.76 -22.62
CA SER A 91 -0.97 -16.49 -24.03
C SER A 91 -2.05 -15.60 -24.64
N MET A 92 -1.66 -14.81 -25.64
CA MET A 92 -2.55 -14.05 -26.51
C MET A 92 -3.69 -14.92 -27.11
N ASP A 93 -3.48 -16.22 -27.18
CA ASP A 93 -4.46 -17.15 -27.73
C ASP A 93 -5.66 -17.35 -26.80
N SER A 94 -5.47 -17.37 -25.48
CA SER A 94 -6.56 -17.41 -24.49
C SER A 94 -7.42 -16.15 -24.55
N ILE A 95 -6.79 -14.98 -24.68
CA ILE A 95 -7.51 -13.70 -24.87
C ILE A 95 -8.32 -13.72 -26.15
N LYS A 96 -7.70 -14.12 -27.28
CA LYS A 96 -8.38 -14.21 -28.58
C LYS A 96 -9.54 -15.21 -28.55
N GLN A 97 -9.35 -16.35 -27.89
CA GLN A 97 -10.41 -17.35 -27.73
C GLN A 97 -11.58 -16.78 -26.91
N PHE A 98 -11.30 -16.09 -25.82
CA PHE A 98 -12.34 -15.49 -24.98
C PHE A 98 -13.11 -14.41 -25.72
N LEU A 99 -12.43 -13.48 -26.38
CA LEU A 99 -13.07 -12.44 -27.21
C LEU A 99 -13.88 -13.03 -28.36
N LYS A 100 -13.40 -14.12 -28.99
CA LYS A 100 -14.14 -14.84 -30.04
C LYS A 100 -15.44 -15.43 -29.53
N VAL A 101 -15.43 -16.00 -28.32
CA VAL A 101 -16.63 -16.59 -27.70
C VAL A 101 -17.63 -15.50 -27.31
N LEU A 102 -17.16 -14.38 -26.71
CA LEU A 102 -18.01 -13.23 -26.39
C LEU A 102 -18.68 -12.65 -27.62
N TYR A 103 -17.90 -12.39 -28.68
CA TYR A 103 -18.43 -11.89 -29.95
C TYR A 103 -19.40 -12.87 -30.60
N GLY A 104 -19.07 -14.19 -30.62
CA GLY A 104 -19.94 -15.25 -31.14
C GLY A 104 -21.21 -15.39 -30.31
N SER A 105 -21.25 -14.99 -29.07
CA SER A 105 -22.42 -14.93 -28.18
C SER A 105 -23.24 -13.64 -28.36
N GLY A 106 -22.82 -12.74 -29.22
CA GLY A 106 -23.55 -11.53 -29.60
C GLY A 106 -23.19 -10.27 -28.82
N TYR A 107 -22.11 -10.28 -28.05
CA TYR A 107 -21.68 -9.11 -27.26
C TYR A 107 -20.65 -8.27 -27.99
N ASP A 108 -20.67 -6.96 -27.73
CA ASP A 108 -19.70 -6.00 -28.28
C ASP A 108 -18.37 -6.10 -27.54
N VAL A 109 -17.32 -6.45 -28.29
CA VAL A 109 -15.95 -6.58 -27.78
C VAL A 109 -14.97 -5.65 -28.50
N SER A 110 -15.49 -4.66 -29.23
CA SER A 110 -14.70 -3.74 -30.05
C SER A 110 -13.62 -3.01 -29.27
N VAL A 111 -13.94 -2.53 -28.09
CA VAL A 111 -13.03 -1.83 -27.18
C VAL A 111 -11.81 -2.69 -26.83
N TYR A 112 -12.02 -3.96 -26.50
CA TYR A 112 -10.92 -4.87 -26.16
C TYR A 112 -10.12 -5.28 -27.39
N GLN A 113 -10.77 -5.43 -28.55
CA GLN A 113 -10.08 -5.72 -29.80
C GLN A 113 -9.18 -4.58 -30.25
N GLU A 114 -9.58 -3.32 -30.04
CA GLU A 114 -8.77 -2.15 -30.34
C GLU A 114 -7.56 -2.03 -29.41
N ARG A 115 -7.71 -2.35 -28.14
CA ARG A 115 -6.62 -2.35 -27.15
C ARG A 115 -5.54 -3.39 -27.45
N ILE A 116 -5.84 -4.47 -28.13
CA ILE A 116 -4.90 -5.54 -28.48
C ILE A 116 -4.14 -5.22 -29.79
N LYS A 117 -4.72 -4.44 -30.69
CA LYS A 117 -4.16 -4.17 -32.03
C LYS A 117 -2.75 -3.55 -32.08
N PRO A 118 -2.32 -2.69 -31.12
CA PRO A 118 -1.03 -2.01 -31.24
C PRO A 118 0.16 -2.77 -30.63
N PHE A 119 -0.04 -3.85 -29.84
CA PHE A 119 1.02 -4.42 -29.01
C PHE A 119 1.14 -5.94 -29.14
N SER A 120 2.40 -6.41 -29.25
CA SER A 120 2.75 -7.76 -28.85
C SER A 120 2.88 -7.74 -27.32
N LEU A 121 1.80 -8.06 -26.61
CA LEU A 121 1.82 -8.16 -25.15
C LEU A 121 2.83 -9.26 -24.72
N ASN A 122 3.69 -8.96 -23.76
CA ASN A 122 4.46 -10.01 -23.09
C ASN A 122 3.52 -10.88 -22.22
N VAL A 123 4.04 -11.97 -21.66
CA VAL A 123 3.24 -12.95 -20.91
C VAL A 123 2.54 -12.32 -19.70
N ALA A 124 3.21 -11.41 -18.99
CA ALA A 124 2.65 -10.74 -17.81
C ALA A 124 1.54 -9.75 -18.18
N GLU A 125 1.74 -8.98 -19.23
CA GLU A 125 0.73 -8.05 -19.78
C GLU A 125 -0.49 -8.79 -20.31
N ALA A 126 -0.30 -9.93 -20.96
CA ALA A 126 -1.40 -10.77 -21.43
C ALA A 126 -2.19 -11.37 -20.28
N SER A 127 -1.53 -11.80 -19.21
CA SER A 127 -2.20 -12.31 -17.99
C SER A 127 -3.03 -11.23 -17.31
N ALA A 128 -2.46 -10.04 -17.08
CA ALA A 128 -3.15 -8.92 -16.47
C ALA A 128 -4.37 -8.48 -17.30
N PHE A 129 -4.22 -8.40 -18.62
CA PHE A 129 -5.34 -8.07 -19.52
C PHE A 129 -6.45 -9.13 -19.50
N LEU A 130 -6.10 -10.41 -19.42
CA LEU A 130 -7.08 -11.49 -19.32
C LEU A 130 -7.85 -11.44 -18.00
N GLU A 131 -7.18 -11.18 -16.88
CA GLU A 131 -7.79 -11.00 -15.57
C GLU A 131 -8.75 -9.80 -15.55
N GLU A 132 -8.35 -8.68 -16.12
CA GLU A 132 -9.21 -7.50 -16.30
C GLU A 132 -10.45 -7.85 -17.12
N LEU A 133 -10.28 -8.47 -18.28
CA LEU A 133 -11.39 -8.88 -19.15
C LEU A 133 -12.37 -9.84 -18.45
N ILE A 134 -11.86 -10.82 -17.70
CA ILE A 134 -12.68 -11.72 -16.88
C ILE A 134 -13.44 -10.93 -15.82
N SER A 135 -12.76 -9.99 -15.14
CA SER A 135 -13.40 -9.14 -14.15
C SER A 135 -14.56 -8.35 -14.74
N ASP A 136 -14.34 -7.68 -15.86
CA ASP A 136 -15.36 -6.85 -16.54
C ASP A 136 -16.57 -7.64 -16.97
N VAL A 137 -16.34 -8.83 -17.55
CA VAL A 137 -17.43 -9.73 -17.99
C VAL A 137 -18.24 -10.26 -16.81
N VAL A 138 -17.58 -10.65 -15.73
CA VAL A 138 -18.27 -11.15 -14.52
C VAL A 138 -19.00 -10.00 -13.83
N ASP A 139 -18.38 -8.85 -13.69
CA ASP A 139 -18.95 -7.70 -13.02
C ASP A 139 -20.19 -7.19 -13.77
N ALA A 140 -20.12 -7.09 -15.08
CA ALA A 140 -21.26 -6.79 -15.94
C ALA A 140 -22.41 -7.77 -15.75
N ALA A 141 -22.14 -9.08 -15.73
CA ALA A 141 -23.14 -10.12 -15.56
C ALA A 141 -23.85 -10.08 -14.20
N PHE A 142 -23.19 -9.61 -13.16
CA PHE A 142 -23.77 -9.44 -11.83
C PHE A 142 -24.44 -8.07 -11.64
N GLY A 143 -24.54 -7.26 -12.72
CA GLY A 143 -25.12 -5.91 -12.67
C GLY A 143 -24.25 -4.93 -11.89
N ILE A 144 -23.00 -5.29 -11.67
CA ILE A 144 -21.97 -4.38 -11.22
C ILE A 144 -21.52 -3.71 -12.50
N HIS A 145 -22.21 -2.64 -12.87
CA HIS A 145 -21.72 -1.75 -13.89
C HIS A 145 -20.45 -1.09 -13.31
N THR A 146 -19.31 -1.70 -13.56
CA THR A 146 -18.11 -0.91 -13.82
C THR A 146 -18.58 -0.07 -14.98
N GLY A 147 -18.97 1.19 -14.69
CA GLY A 147 -19.62 2.00 -15.70
C GLY A 147 -18.83 1.81 -16.98
N GLY A 148 -19.51 1.34 -18.03
CA GLY A 148 -18.94 1.17 -19.35
C GLY A 148 -18.60 2.52 -19.97
N GLU A 149 -17.94 3.34 -19.19
CA GLU A 149 -17.01 4.33 -19.65
C GLU A 149 -15.79 3.50 -20.02
N SER A 150 -15.56 3.39 -21.35
CA SER A 150 -14.19 3.43 -21.86
C SER A 150 -13.28 3.83 -20.70
N HIS A 151 -12.20 3.09 -20.44
CA HIS A 151 -11.00 3.71 -19.93
C HIS A 151 -10.61 4.83 -20.92
N GLU A 152 -11.43 5.86 -21.04
CA GLU A 152 -10.96 7.20 -21.19
C GLU A 152 -9.99 7.33 -20.03
N THR A 153 -8.72 7.34 -20.34
CA THR A 153 -7.61 7.57 -19.42
C THR A 153 -8.11 8.60 -18.41
N ALA A 154 -8.46 8.12 -17.21
CA ALA A 154 -9.08 8.96 -16.21
C ALA A 154 -8.16 10.16 -16.07
N VAL A 155 -8.66 11.36 -16.38
CA VAL A 155 -7.84 12.55 -16.47
C VAL A 155 -7.16 12.69 -15.10
N PRO A 156 -5.83 12.62 -15.04
CA PRO A 156 -5.14 12.71 -13.76
C PRO A 156 -5.58 13.95 -13.02
N GLY A 157 -5.88 13.83 -11.74
CA GLY A 157 -6.44 14.89 -10.93
C GLY A 157 -7.95 14.87 -10.80
N THR A 158 -8.63 13.80 -11.24
CA THR A 158 -10.07 13.59 -11.01
C THR A 158 -10.31 12.53 -9.94
N LEU A 159 -11.40 12.70 -9.17
CA LEU A 159 -11.92 11.64 -8.32
C LEU A 159 -12.76 10.70 -9.17
N LEU A 160 -12.53 9.40 -9.01
CA LEU A 160 -13.42 8.39 -9.55
C LEU A 160 -14.76 8.43 -8.79
N PRO A 161 -15.88 8.07 -9.44
CA PRO A 161 -17.19 8.01 -8.78
C PRO A 161 -17.20 7.10 -7.55
N TYR A 162 -16.40 6.03 -7.57
CA TYR A 162 -16.21 5.08 -6.48
C TYR A 162 -14.72 5.04 -6.18
N TYR A 163 -14.30 5.58 -5.05
CA TYR A 163 -12.91 5.58 -4.63
C TYR A 163 -12.76 4.93 -3.27
N PHE A 164 -11.55 4.47 -2.99
CA PHE A 164 -11.19 3.70 -1.81
C PHE A 164 -11.73 2.25 -1.85
N ALA A 165 -11.17 1.39 -1.09
CA ALA A 165 -11.29 -0.05 -0.94
C ALA A 165 -12.38 -0.79 -1.74
N ASP A 166 -12.02 -1.90 -2.36
CA ASP A 166 -12.93 -2.92 -2.86
C ASP A 166 -13.74 -3.51 -1.68
N THR A 167 -14.83 -2.83 -1.33
CA THR A 167 -15.69 -3.29 -0.26
C THR A 167 -16.81 -4.09 -0.89
N GLU A 168 -16.93 -5.38 -0.56
CA GLU A 168 -18.12 -6.15 -0.90
C GLU A 168 -19.34 -5.49 -0.25
N PHE A 169 -20.35 -5.19 -1.08
CA PHE A 169 -21.60 -4.65 -0.58
C PHE A 169 -22.35 -5.70 0.20
N ALA A 170 -22.91 -5.30 1.31
CA ALA A 170 -23.93 -6.06 1.96
C ALA A 170 -25.30 -5.57 1.44
N ASP A 171 -26.09 -6.46 0.86
CA ASP A 171 -27.48 -6.16 0.55
C ASP A 171 -28.26 -5.96 1.85
N LYS A 172 -29.34 -5.14 1.79
CA LYS A 172 -30.21 -4.91 2.95
C LYS A 172 -30.75 -6.22 3.56
N ASP A 173 -30.96 -7.22 2.71
CA ASP A 173 -31.39 -8.57 3.09
C ASP A 173 -30.27 -9.44 3.73
N SER A 174 -29.03 -8.98 3.72
CA SER A 174 -27.89 -9.70 4.32
C SER A 174 -27.72 -9.42 5.81
N ILE A 175 -28.43 -8.42 6.35
CA ILE A 175 -28.40 -8.05 7.76
C ILE A 175 -29.79 -8.16 8.34
N LEU A 176 -29.94 -9.10 9.28
CA LEU A 176 -31.22 -9.36 9.94
C LEU A 176 -31.51 -8.27 10.99
N HIS A 177 -32.81 -7.82 11.01
CA HIS A 177 -33.36 -6.97 12.05
C HIS A 177 -32.69 -5.60 12.26
N ARG A 178 -32.09 -5.02 11.18
CA ARG A 178 -31.46 -3.69 11.21
C ARG A 178 -32.10 -2.69 10.24
N GLU A 179 -33.16 -3.09 9.53
CA GLU A 179 -33.75 -2.30 8.43
C GLU A 179 -34.25 -0.93 8.92
N ARG A 180 -34.87 -0.88 10.10
CA ARG A 180 -35.36 0.40 10.67
C ARG A 180 -34.22 1.34 11.03
N PHE A 181 -33.18 0.79 11.63
CA PHE A 181 -31.97 1.54 12.01
C PHE A 181 -31.25 2.06 10.77
N ILE A 182 -31.05 1.21 9.76
CA ILE A 182 -30.45 1.57 8.48
C ILE A 182 -31.26 2.68 7.80
N ASP A 183 -32.60 2.56 7.76
CA ASP A 183 -33.49 3.59 7.16
C ASP A 183 -33.46 4.91 7.92
N GLU A 184 -33.28 4.88 9.24
CA GLU A 184 -33.12 6.06 10.06
C GLU A 184 -31.80 6.78 9.77
N VAL A 185 -30.68 6.06 9.75
CA VAL A 185 -29.36 6.61 9.41
C VAL A 185 -29.36 7.12 7.96
N ALA A 186 -29.89 6.34 7.01
CA ALA A 186 -29.94 6.70 5.61
C ALA A 186 -30.73 8.01 5.36
N ARG A 187 -31.84 8.23 6.05
CA ARG A 187 -32.60 9.49 5.96
C ARG A 187 -31.79 10.72 6.35
N ASN A 188 -30.82 10.56 7.26
CA ASN A 188 -29.95 11.67 7.66
C ASN A 188 -28.83 11.95 6.64
N LEU A 189 -28.58 11.05 5.71
CA LEU A 189 -27.64 11.21 4.60
C LEU A 189 -28.31 11.69 3.30
N LEU A 190 -29.60 11.98 3.32
CA LEU A 190 -30.37 12.50 2.20
C LEU A 190 -30.62 13.99 2.35
N PRO A 191 -30.82 14.77 1.25
CA PRO A 191 -31.26 16.15 1.31
C PRO A 191 -32.64 16.24 1.94
N GLU A 192 -32.96 17.37 2.60
CA GLU A 192 -34.23 17.56 3.30
C GLU A 192 -35.41 17.63 2.35
N ARG A 193 -35.20 18.12 1.15
CA ARG A 193 -36.14 18.13 0.04
C ARG A 193 -35.46 17.76 -1.24
N GLU A 194 -36.19 17.10 -2.14
CA GLU A 194 -35.68 16.77 -3.47
C GLU A 194 -35.23 18.06 -4.20
N GLY A 195 -33.98 18.07 -4.67
CA GLY A 195 -33.39 19.24 -5.34
C GLY A 195 -32.84 20.32 -4.39
N SER A 196 -32.89 20.16 -3.06
CA SER A 196 -32.23 21.08 -2.13
C SER A 196 -30.73 20.73 -1.99
N GLU A 197 -29.94 21.76 -1.62
CA GLU A 197 -28.50 21.56 -1.35
C GLU A 197 -28.29 20.57 -0.19
N MET A 198 -27.34 19.68 -0.36
CA MET A 198 -26.99 18.69 0.65
C MET A 198 -26.29 19.36 1.84
N PRO A 199 -26.82 19.31 3.06
CA PRO A 199 -26.18 19.92 4.22
C PRO A 199 -24.89 19.16 4.59
N LYS A 200 -23.96 19.86 5.24
CA LYS A 200 -22.81 19.22 5.90
C LYS A 200 -23.33 18.35 7.05
N ARG A 201 -23.00 17.08 7.04
CA ARG A 201 -23.39 16.12 8.09
C ARG A 201 -22.33 15.06 8.29
N ASN A 202 -21.94 14.86 9.54
CA ASN A 202 -21.16 13.73 9.96
C ASN A 202 -22.03 12.80 10.81
N ILE A 203 -21.95 11.51 10.58
CA ILE A 203 -22.72 10.48 11.27
C ILE A 203 -21.76 9.57 12.00
N LEU A 204 -22.04 9.28 13.25
CA LEU A 204 -21.32 8.31 14.05
C LEU A 204 -22.24 7.15 14.40
N ILE A 205 -21.90 5.95 13.92
CA ILE A 205 -22.53 4.70 14.36
C ILE A 205 -21.63 4.11 15.43
N TYR A 206 -22.07 4.08 16.66
CA TYR A 206 -21.24 3.62 17.77
C TYR A 206 -21.92 2.54 18.62
N GLY A 207 -21.13 1.87 19.43
CA GLY A 207 -21.58 0.82 20.34
C GLY A 207 -20.55 -0.30 20.47
N PHE A 208 -20.83 -1.31 21.28
CA PHE A 208 -19.88 -2.37 21.58
C PHE A 208 -19.31 -3.11 20.37
N GLY A 209 -18.10 -3.67 20.54
CA GLY A 209 -17.49 -4.53 19.54
C GLY A 209 -18.40 -5.71 19.18
N GLY A 210 -18.47 -6.10 17.90
CA GLY A 210 -19.27 -7.25 17.48
C GLY A 210 -20.77 -7.04 17.33
N HIS A 211 -21.33 -5.84 17.56
CA HIS A 211 -22.76 -5.55 17.41
C HIS A 211 -23.19 -5.22 15.96
N GLY A 212 -22.27 -5.32 14.98
CA GLY A 212 -22.60 -5.19 13.56
C GLY A 212 -22.52 -3.79 12.99
N LYS A 213 -21.80 -2.84 13.62
CA LYS A 213 -21.58 -1.46 13.11
C LYS A 213 -21.05 -1.43 11.69
N THR A 214 -19.95 -2.13 11.45
CA THR A 214 -19.34 -2.27 10.12
C THR A 214 -20.31 -2.86 9.11
N SER A 215 -21.14 -3.82 9.52
CA SER A 215 -22.12 -4.45 8.63
C SER A 215 -23.21 -3.44 8.22
N VAL A 216 -23.72 -2.64 9.16
CA VAL A 216 -24.67 -1.55 8.88
C VAL A 216 -24.05 -0.51 7.94
N ALA A 217 -22.81 -0.09 8.23
CA ALA A 217 -22.12 0.89 7.38
C ALA A 217 -21.94 0.36 5.94
N ARG A 218 -21.66 -0.94 5.75
CA ARG A 218 -21.57 -1.55 4.42
C ARG A 218 -22.88 -1.58 3.66
N VAL A 219 -24.00 -1.84 4.34
CA VAL A 219 -25.32 -1.73 3.70
C VAL A 219 -25.61 -0.28 3.29
N LEU A 220 -25.32 0.67 4.16
CA LEU A 220 -25.46 2.10 3.82
C LEU A 220 -24.58 2.48 2.63
N TYR A 221 -23.33 2.04 2.60
CA TYR A 221 -22.43 2.25 1.47
C TYR A 221 -23.03 1.70 0.16
N GLY A 222 -23.54 0.47 0.16
CA GLY A 222 -24.20 -0.15 -0.99
C GLY A 222 -25.44 0.61 -1.45
N LEU A 223 -26.28 1.09 -0.50
CA LEU A 223 -27.48 1.87 -0.81
C LEU A 223 -27.13 3.22 -1.47
N PHE A 224 -26.09 3.90 -1.01
CA PHE A 224 -25.68 5.19 -1.55
C PHE A 224 -24.88 5.08 -2.84
N ARG A 225 -24.07 4.02 -3.01
CA ARG A 225 -23.37 3.76 -4.28
C ARG A 225 -24.32 3.75 -5.47
N ASN A 226 -25.48 3.14 -5.32
CA ASN A 226 -26.48 3.07 -6.40
C ASN A 226 -27.21 4.41 -6.66
N LYS A 227 -26.97 5.44 -5.83
CA LYS A 227 -27.58 6.77 -5.94
C LYS A 227 -26.63 7.85 -6.44
N ILE A 228 -25.41 7.48 -6.83
CA ILE A 228 -24.43 8.37 -7.45
C ILE A 228 -24.70 8.43 -8.98
N PRO A 229 -24.60 9.59 -9.63
CA PRO A 229 -24.19 10.89 -9.12
C PRO A 229 -25.34 11.79 -8.59
N ALA A 230 -26.55 11.25 -8.46
CA ALA A 230 -27.74 12.07 -8.18
C ALA A 230 -27.70 12.84 -6.85
N ILE A 231 -26.98 12.33 -5.82
CA ILE A 231 -26.96 12.93 -4.47
C ILE A 231 -25.54 13.34 -4.07
N TYR A 232 -24.57 12.48 -4.31
CA TYR A 232 -23.16 12.72 -4.04
C TYR A 232 -22.36 12.61 -5.32
N SER A 233 -21.27 13.37 -5.44
CA SER A 233 -20.36 13.27 -6.61
C SER A 233 -19.49 12.05 -6.56
N SER A 234 -19.14 11.58 -5.36
CA SER A 234 -18.32 10.41 -5.13
C SER A 234 -18.64 9.79 -3.78
N ILE A 235 -18.30 8.50 -3.63
CA ILE A 235 -18.41 7.76 -2.38
C ILE A 235 -17.11 7.00 -2.12
N GLY A 236 -16.69 6.95 -0.85
CA GLY A 236 -15.47 6.26 -0.45
C GLY A 236 -15.63 5.40 0.79
N TRP A 237 -14.80 4.36 0.89
CA TRP A 237 -14.66 3.54 2.09
C TRP A 237 -13.20 3.47 2.53
N ILE A 238 -12.96 3.70 3.81
CA ILE A 238 -11.65 3.67 4.44
C ILE A 238 -11.72 2.75 5.65
N ASP A 239 -10.88 1.74 5.70
CA ASP A 239 -10.60 1.02 6.93
C ASP A 239 -9.52 1.82 7.68
N TYR A 240 -9.88 2.41 8.83
CA TYR A 240 -8.97 3.28 9.58
C TYR A 240 -7.81 2.48 10.18
N ASN A 241 -6.59 2.94 9.94
CA ASN A 241 -5.38 2.33 10.47
C ASN A 241 -4.37 3.41 10.87
N GLU A 242 -4.02 3.48 12.14
CA GLU A 242 -3.11 4.42 12.79
C GLU A 242 -3.48 5.90 12.62
N SER A 243 -3.71 6.35 11.40
CA SER A 243 -4.15 7.70 11.06
C SER A 243 -4.97 7.70 9.78
N LEU A 244 -5.78 8.74 9.59
CA LEU A 244 -6.55 8.91 8.36
C LEU A 244 -5.64 9.07 7.14
N LYS A 245 -4.53 9.80 7.28
CA LYS A 245 -3.55 9.97 6.21
C LYS A 245 -3.00 8.62 5.74
N ASN A 246 -2.51 7.79 6.65
CA ASN A 246 -1.98 6.47 6.32
C ASN A 246 -3.05 5.57 5.70
N SER A 247 -4.27 5.60 6.24
CA SER A 247 -5.39 4.82 5.73
C SER A 247 -5.74 5.18 4.28
N ILE A 248 -5.77 6.48 3.95
CA ILE A 248 -6.05 6.96 2.60
C ILE A 248 -4.89 6.67 1.63
N LEU A 249 -3.65 6.85 2.05
CA LEU A 249 -2.48 6.61 1.20
C LEU A 249 -2.37 5.15 0.76
N ASN A 250 -2.89 4.23 1.55
CA ASN A 250 -2.90 2.79 1.25
C ASN A 250 -4.12 2.34 0.44
N THR A 251 -4.96 3.27 -0.02
CA THR A 251 -6.16 2.96 -0.80
C THR A 251 -6.04 3.42 -2.25
N SER A 252 -6.83 2.82 -3.14
CA SER A 252 -6.94 3.17 -4.56
C SER A 252 -8.19 4.01 -4.83
N GLY A 253 -8.31 4.61 -6.02
CA GLY A 253 -9.54 5.25 -6.45
C GLY A 253 -9.45 6.75 -6.73
N VAL A 254 -8.25 7.29 -6.74
CA VAL A 254 -7.95 8.61 -7.27
C VAL A 254 -7.10 8.44 -8.51
N ALA A 255 -7.54 9.03 -9.63
CA ALA A 255 -6.70 9.08 -10.82
C ALA A 255 -5.54 10.04 -10.58
N LEU A 256 -4.34 9.50 -10.49
CA LEU A 256 -3.11 10.23 -10.23
C LEU A 256 -2.18 10.12 -11.43
N TYR A 257 -1.38 11.16 -11.67
CA TYR A 257 -0.25 11.04 -12.58
C TYR A 257 0.75 10.00 -12.04
N ASP A 258 1.55 9.39 -12.90
CA ASP A 258 2.53 8.38 -12.46
C ASP A 258 3.49 8.94 -11.42
N GLU A 259 3.75 10.23 -11.50
CA GLU A 259 4.52 10.99 -10.53
C GLU A 259 3.82 11.08 -9.16
N GLU A 260 2.53 11.27 -9.16
CA GLU A 260 1.72 11.36 -7.93
C GLU A 260 1.48 9.99 -7.29
N LYS A 261 1.56 8.89 -8.04
CA LYS A 261 1.39 7.53 -7.53
C LYS A 261 2.51 7.09 -6.60
N ASN A 262 3.71 7.57 -6.83
CA ASN A 262 4.93 7.09 -6.18
C ASN A 262 5.45 7.98 -5.05
N ASP A 263 4.76 9.08 -4.69
CA ASP A 263 5.12 9.98 -3.59
C ASP A 263 4.00 10.09 -2.55
N PRO A 264 4.20 9.69 -1.29
CA PRO A 264 3.17 9.77 -0.27
C PRO A 264 2.67 11.18 -0.02
N GLU A 265 3.57 12.18 0.04
CA GLU A 265 3.22 13.55 0.37
C GLU A 265 2.49 14.24 -0.79
N LEU A 266 3.01 14.08 -2.00
CA LEU A 266 2.36 14.63 -3.18
C LEU A 266 1.00 13.96 -3.43
N ARG A 267 0.95 12.63 -3.26
CA ARG A 267 -0.29 11.86 -3.30
C ARG A 267 -1.29 12.35 -2.24
N TRP A 268 -0.84 12.52 -1.01
CA TRP A 268 -1.67 13.04 0.07
C TRP A 268 -2.20 14.43 -0.23
N LYS A 269 -1.32 15.37 -0.61
CA LYS A 269 -1.68 16.74 -0.97
C LYS A 269 -2.71 16.78 -2.11
N LYS A 270 -2.53 15.92 -3.11
CA LYS A 270 -3.45 15.81 -4.25
C LYS A 270 -4.79 15.26 -3.83
N ILE A 271 -4.82 14.14 -3.10
CA ILE A 271 -6.05 13.52 -2.61
C ILE A 271 -6.81 14.50 -1.70
N LYS A 272 -6.11 15.14 -0.75
CA LYS A 272 -6.69 16.13 0.14
C LYS A 272 -7.30 17.31 -0.64
N GLY A 273 -6.58 17.84 -1.64
CA GLY A 273 -7.08 18.91 -2.52
C GLY A 273 -8.31 18.49 -3.34
N LEU A 274 -8.32 17.25 -3.84
CA LEU A 274 -9.48 16.72 -4.58
C LEU A 274 -10.70 16.48 -3.71
N LEU A 275 -10.52 15.99 -2.49
CA LEU A 275 -11.62 15.74 -1.55
C LEU A 275 -12.23 17.03 -1.02
N CYS A 276 -11.42 18.05 -0.76
CA CYS A 276 -11.82 19.30 -0.11
C CYS A 276 -11.84 20.50 -1.07
N SER A 277 -12.04 20.28 -2.38
CA SER A 277 -12.13 21.37 -3.37
C SER A 277 -13.40 22.21 -3.15
N GLU A 278 -13.24 23.51 -2.94
CA GLU A 278 -14.34 24.47 -2.74
C GLU A 278 -15.19 24.67 -4.00
N ASP A 279 -14.66 24.38 -5.18
CA ASP A 279 -15.35 24.52 -6.46
C ASP A 279 -16.43 23.45 -6.72
N ARG A 280 -16.63 22.50 -5.79
CA ARG A 280 -17.60 21.43 -5.97
C ARG A 280 -19.01 21.84 -5.63
N SER A 281 -19.89 21.68 -6.61
CA SER A 281 -21.34 21.87 -6.44
C SER A 281 -22.02 20.74 -5.66
N SER A 282 -21.38 19.56 -5.53
CA SER A 282 -21.93 18.38 -4.86
C SER A 282 -20.93 17.80 -3.85
N LYS A 283 -21.45 17.27 -2.75
CA LYS A 283 -20.65 16.70 -1.66
C LYS A 283 -20.16 15.29 -1.98
N ILE A 284 -19.15 14.88 -1.24
CA ILE A 284 -18.57 13.55 -1.24
C ILE A 284 -19.02 12.84 0.04
N LEU A 285 -19.31 11.55 -0.04
CA LEU A 285 -19.66 10.71 1.11
C LEU A 285 -18.50 9.75 1.41
N VAL A 286 -17.92 9.82 2.61
CA VAL A 286 -16.81 8.96 3.02
C VAL A 286 -17.20 8.15 4.23
N PHE A 287 -17.09 6.83 4.12
CA PHE A 287 -17.22 5.89 5.22
C PHE A 287 -15.85 5.60 5.80
N ILE A 288 -15.70 5.74 7.11
CA ILE A 288 -14.45 5.43 7.83
C ILE A 288 -14.79 4.42 8.94
N ASP A 289 -14.30 3.19 8.78
CA ASP A 289 -14.62 2.09 9.67
C ASP A 289 -13.56 1.94 10.78
N ASN A 290 -13.99 1.66 12.00
CA ASN A 290 -13.16 1.40 13.17
C ASN A 290 -12.19 2.54 13.54
N VAL A 291 -12.67 3.78 13.60
CA VAL A 291 -11.82 4.96 13.89
C VAL A 291 -11.13 4.93 15.27
N ASP A 292 -11.56 4.03 16.16
CA ASP A 292 -11.02 3.86 17.51
C ASP A 292 -10.07 2.66 17.67
N GLN A 293 -9.64 2.01 16.58
CA GLN A 293 -8.85 0.77 16.68
C GLN A 293 -7.53 0.91 17.46
N ASN A 294 -6.93 2.09 17.46
CA ASN A 294 -5.66 2.37 18.13
C ASN A 294 -5.81 3.02 19.52
N ALA A 295 -7.04 3.18 20.02
CA ALA A 295 -7.28 3.79 21.33
C ALA A 295 -6.60 3.02 22.47
N SER A 296 -6.51 1.69 22.37
CA SER A 296 -5.78 0.85 23.33
C SER A 296 -4.27 1.07 23.36
N LYS A 297 -3.70 1.70 22.30
CA LYS A 297 -2.29 2.12 22.21
C LYS A 297 -2.08 3.58 22.64
N GLY A 298 -3.11 4.24 23.20
CA GLY A 298 -3.06 5.65 23.60
C GLY A 298 -3.21 6.63 22.42
N GLN A 299 -3.58 6.14 21.24
CA GLN A 299 -3.79 6.97 20.05
C GLN A 299 -5.29 7.19 19.87
N PHE A 300 -5.76 8.35 20.24
CA PHE A 300 -7.19 8.68 20.16
C PHE A 300 -7.53 9.39 18.84
N PRO A 301 -8.68 9.07 18.21
CA PRO A 301 -9.12 9.72 16.96
C PRO A 301 -9.21 11.24 17.07
N THR A 302 -9.49 11.79 18.25
CA THR A 302 -9.52 13.22 18.52
C THR A 302 -8.17 13.92 18.37
N GLU A 303 -7.08 13.17 18.34
CA GLU A 303 -5.71 13.66 18.14
C GLU A 303 -5.28 13.58 16.67
N ASP A 304 -6.04 12.87 15.83
CA ASP A 304 -5.78 12.79 14.39
C ASP A 304 -6.23 14.09 13.71
N ALA A 305 -5.25 14.96 13.44
CA ALA A 305 -5.49 16.26 12.83
C ALA A 305 -6.15 16.16 11.44
N GLU A 306 -5.86 15.11 10.68
CA GLU A 306 -6.43 14.92 9.35
C GLU A 306 -7.89 14.44 9.43
N LEU A 307 -8.22 13.59 10.38
CA LEU A 307 -9.60 13.20 10.65
C LEU A 307 -10.45 14.42 11.07
N GLN A 308 -9.92 15.26 11.96
CA GLN A 308 -10.57 16.50 12.34
C GLN A 308 -10.76 17.45 11.15
N PHE A 309 -9.71 17.61 10.32
CA PHE A 309 -9.78 18.42 9.11
C PHE A 309 -10.89 17.96 8.15
N PHE A 310 -11.03 16.65 7.93
CA PHE A 310 -12.10 16.11 7.07
C PHE A 310 -13.48 16.24 7.71
N ALA A 311 -13.58 16.13 9.04
CA ALA A 311 -14.81 16.36 9.76
C ALA A 311 -15.31 17.81 9.60
N ASP A 312 -14.39 18.77 9.54
CA ASP A 312 -14.71 20.20 9.35
C ASP A 312 -14.88 20.58 7.87
N CYS A 313 -14.37 19.77 6.94
CA CYS A 313 -14.40 20.06 5.50
C CYS A 313 -15.83 20.16 4.96
N PRO A 314 -16.27 21.29 4.37
CA PRO A 314 -17.66 21.51 3.97
C PRO A 314 -18.13 20.63 2.80
N THR A 315 -17.19 20.12 1.99
CA THR A 315 -17.48 19.31 0.80
C THR A 315 -17.56 17.81 1.09
N VAL A 316 -17.20 17.39 2.31
CA VAL A 316 -17.16 15.98 2.70
C VAL A 316 -18.20 15.70 3.80
N ASN A 317 -19.03 14.69 3.62
CA ASN A 317 -19.87 14.10 4.67
C ASN A 317 -19.25 12.77 5.12
N LEU A 318 -19.16 12.55 6.43
CA LEU A 318 -18.54 11.37 7.02
C LEU A 318 -19.59 10.42 7.60
N VAL A 319 -19.37 9.12 7.44
CA VAL A 319 -20.02 8.06 8.22
C VAL A 319 -18.93 7.30 8.94
N LEU A 320 -18.87 7.46 10.26
CA LEU A 320 -17.86 6.87 11.12
C LEU A 320 -18.43 5.66 11.84
N THR A 321 -17.66 4.61 12.03
CA THR A 321 -17.96 3.56 13.00
C THR A 321 -16.94 3.58 14.12
N SER A 322 -17.41 3.46 15.38
CA SER A 322 -16.56 3.51 16.56
C SER A 322 -17.15 2.71 17.70
N ARG A 323 -16.32 2.27 18.65
CA ARG A 323 -16.78 1.83 19.96
C ARG A 323 -17.01 3.02 20.89
N MET A 324 -16.35 4.14 20.64
CA MET A 324 -16.42 5.37 21.43
C MET A 324 -17.56 6.27 20.94
N ALA A 325 -18.17 6.98 21.86
CA ALA A 325 -19.26 7.91 21.56
C ALA A 325 -18.81 9.27 20.99
N ALA A 326 -17.53 9.62 21.05
CA ALA A 326 -17.04 10.92 20.57
C ALA A 326 -15.64 10.84 19.95
N PRO A 327 -15.49 10.21 18.76
CA PRO A 327 -14.19 10.02 18.13
C PRO A 327 -13.62 11.29 17.48
N ILE A 328 -14.43 12.33 17.30
CA ILE A 328 -14.05 13.62 16.72
C ILE A 328 -14.64 14.78 17.54
N ARG A 329 -14.08 15.99 17.37
CA ARG A 329 -14.43 17.19 18.17
C ARG A 329 -15.54 18.06 17.55
N GLU A 330 -16.14 17.64 16.46
CA GLU A 330 -17.06 18.45 15.72
C GLU A 330 -18.48 18.48 16.35
N ASN A 331 -19.10 19.67 16.37
CA ASN A 331 -20.45 19.85 16.91
C ASN A 331 -21.56 19.38 15.97
N SER A 332 -21.28 19.10 14.70
CA SER A 332 -22.26 18.69 13.69
C SER A 332 -22.41 17.17 13.55
N VAL A 333 -21.78 16.40 14.44
CA VAL A 333 -21.89 14.93 14.46
C VAL A 333 -23.25 14.53 15.00
N ARG A 334 -23.91 13.61 14.31
CA ARG A 334 -25.13 12.94 14.77
C ARG A 334 -24.81 11.53 15.20
N ASP A 335 -25.10 11.23 16.43
CA ASP A 335 -24.82 9.96 17.08
C ASP A 335 -25.96 8.97 16.89
N PHE A 336 -25.59 7.77 16.44
CA PHE A 336 -26.49 6.63 16.24
C PHE A 336 -25.97 5.42 17.02
N PRO A 337 -26.42 5.22 18.28
CA PRO A 337 -26.08 4.02 19.03
C PRO A 337 -26.72 2.80 18.35
N ILE A 338 -25.91 1.79 18.04
CA ILE A 338 -26.44 0.57 17.44
C ILE A 338 -27.32 -0.19 18.45
N PRO A 339 -28.59 -0.51 18.14
CA PRO A 339 -29.45 -1.20 19.07
C PRO A 339 -29.00 -2.65 19.32
N VAL A 340 -29.23 -3.15 20.54
CA VAL A 340 -29.06 -4.58 20.85
C VAL A 340 -30.22 -5.34 20.25
N LEU A 341 -30.01 -6.55 19.72
CA LEU A 341 -31.06 -7.41 19.20
C LEU A 341 -31.83 -8.05 20.38
N ASP A 342 -33.14 -8.18 20.24
CA ASP A 342 -33.98 -8.92 21.19
C ASP A 342 -33.80 -10.44 21.04
N THR A 343 -34.37 -11.22 21.95
CA THR A 343 -34.29 -12.71 21.95
C THR A 343 -34.80 -13.30 20.64
N LYS A 344 -35.89 -12.80 20.09
CA LYS A 344 -36.49 -13.30 18.86
C LYS A 344 -35.60 -13.01 17.66
N GLU A 345 -35.08 -11.80 17.58
CA GLU A 345 -34.14 -11.35 16.56
C GLU A 345 -32.85 -12.16 16.61
N CYS A 346 -32.34 -12.46 17.80
CA CYS A 346 -31.18 -13.33 18.02
C CYS A 346 -31.46 -14.80 17.62
N ILE A 347 -32.68 -15.33 17.82
CA ILE A 347 -33.07 -16.67 17.35
C ILE A 347 -33.01 -16.72 15.82
N ASP A 348 -33.56 -15.70 15.15
CA ASP A 348 -33.50 -15.65 13.68
C ASP A 348 -32.05 -15.56 13.17
N LEU A 349 -31.22 -14.77 13.83
CA LEU A 349 -29.78 -14.67 13.55
C LEU A 349 -29.07 -16.02 13.75
N PHE A 350 -29.40 -16.72 14.85
CA PHE A 350 -28.84 -18.05 15.14
C PHE A 350 -29.19 -19.03 14.02
N TYR A 351 -30.45 -19.11 13.61
CA TYR A 351 -30.89 -19.98 12.50
C TYR A 351 -30.26 -19.60 11.17
N TYR A 352 -30.01 -18.34 10.93
CA TYR A 352 -29.36 -17.87 9.69
C TYR A 352 -27.94 -18.42 9.56
N TYR A 353 -27.20 -18.51 10.66
CA TYR A 353 -25.83 -19.02 10.66
C TYR A 353 -25.74 -20.52 10.93
N TRP A 354 -26.61 -21.08 11.76
CA TRP A 354 -26.61 -22.52 12.05
C TRP A 354 -27.01 -23.37 10.83
N LYS A 355 -28.02 -22.94 10.06
CA LYS A 355 -28.51 -23.59 8.84
C LYS A 355 -28.85 -25.08 9.04
N PRO A 356 -29.66 -25.47 10.01
CA PRO A 356 -30.01 -26.88 10.20
C PRO A 356 -30.79 -27.42 9.01
N LYS A 357 -30.69 -28.75 8.74
CA LYS A 357 -31.45 -29.40 7.69
C LYS A 357 -32.95 -29.27 7.92
N THR A 358 -33.39 -29.28 9.16
CA THR A 358 -34.79 -29.15 9.58
C THR A 358 -34.84 -28.27 10.82
N ARG A 359 -35.73 -27.27 10.86
CA ARG A 359 -36.03 -26.49 12.05
C ARG A 359 -37.03 -27.23 12.91
N ARG A 360 -36.69 -27.56 14.17
CA ARG A 360 -37.59 -28.23 15.13
C ARG A 360 -38.02 -27.18 16.17
N ALA A 361 -39.29 -27.23 16.56
CA ALA A 361 -39.81 -26.33 17.59
C ALA A 361 -39.14 -26.54 18.94
N GLU A 362 -38.66 -27.75 19.21
CA GLU A 362 -37.95 -28.11 20.42
C GLU A 362 -36.54 -27.53 20.50
N ASP A 363 -35.93 -27.14 19.37
CA ASP A 363 -34.59 -26.51 19.32
C ASP A 363 -34.62 -25.10 19.91
N ILE A 364 -35.75 -24.40 19.83
CA ILE A 364 -35.90 -23.00 20.24
C ILE A 364 -35.49 -22.81 21.71
N LYS A 365 -35.90 -23.68 22.61
CA LYS A 365 -35.54 -23.57 24.04
C LYS A 365 -34.06 -23.68 24.32
N TYR A 366 -33.34 -24.46 23.50
CA TYR A 366 -31.89 -24.62 23.61
C TYR A 366 -31.18 -23.37 23.02
N ILE A 367 -31.69 -22.84 21.91
CA ILE A 367 -31.20 -21.63 21.29
C ILE A 367 -31.41 -20.42 22.20
N GLU A 368 -32.58 -20.29 22.84
CA GLU A 368 -32.87 -19.26 23.82
C GLU A 368 -31.87 -19.31 25.00
N ALA A 369 -31.59 -20.50 25.52
CA ALA A 369 -30.61 -20.66 26.59
C ALA A 369 -29.18 -20.27 26.16
N LEU A 370 -28.81 -20.51 24.88
CA LEU A 370 -27.53 -20.06 24.33
C LEU A 370 -27.50 -18.54 24.18
N ILE A 371 -28.59 -17.91 23.72
CA ILE A 371 -28.70 -16.46 23.55
C ILE A 371 -28.64 -15.74 24.89
N GLU A 372 -29.34 -16.22 25.88
CA GLU A 372 -29.28 -15.69 27.26
C GLU A 372 -27.85 -15.73 27.80
N ARG A 373 -27.11 -16.82 27.60
CA ARG A 373 -25.70 -16.92 27.93
C ARG A 373 -24.82 -15.95 27.16
N ALA A 374 -25.12 -15.74 25.88
CA ALA A 374 -24.43 -14.76 25.04
C ALA A 374 -24.83 -13.31 25.36
N HIS A 375 -25.71 -13.05 26.32
CA HIS A 375 -26.25 -11.74 26.64
C HIS A 375 -26.66 -10.94 25.40
N HIS A 376 -27.28 -11.60 24.43
CA HIS A 376 -27.67 -11.02 23.13
C HIS A 376 -26.52 -10.39 22.32
N HIS A 377 -25.26 -10.77 22.62
CA HIS A 377 -24.11 -10.23 21.90
C HIS A 377 -24.04 -10.81 20.49
N THR A 378 -24.32 -10.00 19.48
CA THR A 378 -24.56 -10.41 18.10
C THR A 378 -23.43 -11.29 17.53
N LEU A 379 -22.16 -10.95 17.75
CA LEU A 379 -21.00 -11.74 17.29
C LEU A 379 -20.95 -13.10 17.98
N VAL A 380 -21.19 -13.14 19.30
CA VAL A 380 -21.14 -14.41 20.07
C VAL A 380 -22.25 -15.34 19.60
N VAL A 381 -23.47 -14.83 19.40
CA VAL A 381 -24.59 -15.58 18.85
C VAL A 381 -24.25 -16.13 17.46
N GLU A 382 -23.65 -15.32 16.58
CA GLU A 382 -23.17 -15.78 15.25
C GLU A 382 -22.14 -16.92 15.40
N LYS A 383 -21.12 -16.74 16.22
CA LYS A 383 -20.04 -17.73 16.37
C LYS A 383 -20.55 -19.03 17.00
N MET A 384 -21.41 -18.97 18.00
CA MET A 384 -22.08 -20.13 18.56
C MET A 384 -22.89 -20.88 17.50
N ALA A 385 -23.67 -20.16 16.69
CA ALA A 385 -24.47 -20.75 15.65
C ALA A 385 -23.61 -21.46 14.56
N ARG A 386 -22.45 -20.88 14.22
CA ARG A 386 -21.51 -21.51 13.27
C ARG A 386 -20.87 -22.76 13.87
N SER A 387 -20.42 -22.70 15.11
CA SER A 387 -19.85 -23.86 15.82
C SER A 387 -20.85 -25.01 16.00
N ALA A 388 -22.15 -24.70 16.10
CA ALA A 388 -23.21 -25.71 16.22
C ALA A 388 -23.57 -26.41 14.91
N ARG A 389 -23.05 -26.01 13.74
CA ARG A 389 -23.47 -26.52 12.41
C ARG A 389 -23.40 -28.04 12.26
N CYS A 390 -22.43 -28.67 12.87
CA CYS A 390 -22.20 -30.12 12.76
C CYS A 390 -22.63 -30.88 14.03
N LYS A 391 -23.38 -30.22 14.96
CA LYS A 391 -23.78 -30.80 16.23
C LYS A 391 -25.29 -30.72 16.41
N GLU A 392 -25.86 -31.65 17.18
CA GLU A 392 -27.22 -31.48 17.71
C GLU A 392 -27.19 -30.36 18.75
N ILE A 393 -28.14 -29.42 18.68
CA ILE A 393 -28.11 -28.18 19.47
C ILE A 393 -28.19 -28.43 20.96
N ALA A 394 -28.85 -29.53 21.42
CA ALA A 394 -28.91 -29.91 22.79
C ALA A 394 -27.54 -30.37 23.34
N GLU A 395 -26.79 -31.16 22.56
CA GLU A 395 -25.42 -31.58 22.90
C GLU A 395 -24.47 -30.40 22.93
N TYR A 396 -24.62 -29.48 21.99
CA TYR A 396 -23.81 -28.25 21.96
C TYR A 396 -24.06 -27.36 23.16
N LEU A 397 -25.33 -27.26 23.61
CA LEU A 397 -25.65 -26.53 24.85
C LEU A 397 -25.00 -27.18 26.07
N GLU A 398 -25.01 -28.52 26.17
CA GLU A 398 -24.36 -29.26 27.28
C GLU A 398 -22.86 -29.04 27.30
N GLU A 399 -22.21 -29.03 26.11
CA GLU A 399 -20.78 -28.73 25.96
C GLU A 399 -20.43 -27.32 26.47
N ILE A 400 -21.29 -26.34 26.18
CA ILE A 400 -21.11 -24.94 26.57
C ILE A 400 -21.65 -24.68 28.02
N GLN A 401 -22.35 -25.58 28.61
CA GLN A 401 -22.91 -25.38 29.98
C GLN A 401 -21.87 -25.07 31.06
N SER A 402 -20.65 -25.58 30.92
CA SER A 402 -19.53 -25.24 31.81
C SER A 402 -18.93 -23.82 31.54
N VAL A 403 -19.39 -23.12 30.50
CA VAL A 403 -18.90 -21.82 30.06
C VAL A 403 -19.89 -20.75 30.54
N ASP A 404 -19.52 -19.97 31.53
CA ASP A 404 -20.33 -18.82 31.97
C ASP A 404 -19.82 -17.56 31.26
N PHE A 405 -20.64 -17.02 30.38
CA PHE A 405 -20.30 -15.82 29.58
C PHE A 405 -20.71 -14.57 30.35
N ASN A 406 -19.85 -14.09 31.25
CA ASN A 406 -20.08 -12.87 32.02
C ASN A 406 -19.61 -11.64 31.23
N PHE A 407 -20.46 -11.08 30.38
CA PHE A 407 -20.22 -9.78 29.75
C PHE A 407 -20.63 -8.67 30.72
N TYR A 408 -19.68 -8.12 31.49
CA TYR A 408 -19.94 -6.91 32.25
C TYR A 408 -19.92 -5.69 31.31
N TYR A 409 -21.03 -4.99 31.24
CA TYR A 409 -21.16 -3.72 30.57
C TYR A 409 -20.46 -2.65 31.40
N PHE A 410 -19.21 -2.32 31.11
CA PHE A 410 -18.53 -1.17 31.69
C PHE A 410 -18.07 -0.20 30.63
N ASP A 411 -18.38 1.10 30.86
CA ASP A 411 -17.87 2.22 30.10
C ASP A 411 -16.34 2.27 30.22
N GLY A 412 -15.66 2.04 29.13
CA GLY A 412 -14.36 2.66 28.84
C GLY A 412 -13.08 1.86 29.05
N GLU A 413 -13.00 0.78 29.86
CA GLU A 413 -11.68 0.15 30.08
C GLU A 413 -11.58 -1.37 29.93
N ASP A 414 -12.68 -2.14 29.83
CA ASP A 414 -12.57 -3.59 29.89
C ASP A 414 -13.29 -4.37 28.78
N ASP A 415 -12.60 -4.56 27.64
CA ASP A 415 -12.82 -5.69 26.71
C ASP A 415 -12.46 -7.05 27.36
N VAL A 416 -11.93 -7.06 28.59
CA VAL A 416 -11.37 -8.25 29.27
C VAL A 416 -12.44 -9.31 29.50
N SER A 417 -13.67 -8.94 29.87
CA SER A 417 -14.73 -9.93 30.11
C SER A 417 -15.19 -10.58 28.80
N ALA A 418 -15.44 -9.79 27.74
CA ALA A 418 -15.82 -10.31 26.44
C ALA A 418 -14.71 -11.18 25.81
N VAL A 419 -13.45 -10.78 26.01
CA VAL A 419 -12.28 -11.54 25.53
C VAL A 419 -12.17 -12.87 26.28
N THR A 420 -12.31 -12.89 27.60
CA THR A 420 -12.24 -14.12 28.42
C THR A 420 -13.30 -15.14 27.99
N GLU A 421 -14.49 -14.68 27.66
CA GLU A 421 -15.57 -15.54 27.20
C GLU A 421 -15.32 -16.04 25.76
N LEU A 422 -14.78 -15.18 24.87
CA LEU A 422 -14.39 -15.58 23.53
C LEU A 422 -13.24 -16.61 23.53
N VAL A 423 -12.34 -16.57 24.53
CA VAL A 423 -11.27 -17.59 24.69
C VAL A 423 -11.88 -18.98 24.80
N LYS A 424 -13.02 -19.13 25.51
CA LYS A 424 -13.69 -20.41 25.65
C LYS A 424 -14.28 -20.95 24.35
N LEU A 425 -14.74 -20.05 23.46
CA LEU A 425 -15.23 -20.40 22.12
C LEU A 425 -14.11 -20.63 21.11
N PHE A 426 -13.01 -19.89 21.29
CA PHE A 426 -11.87 -19.89 20.39
C PHE A 426 -10.62 -20.48 21.06
N ASP A 427 -10.78 -21.63 21.75
CA ASP A 427 -9.65 -22.34 22.36
C ASP A 427 -8.79 -23.01 21.28
N LEU A 428 -7.58 -22.49 21.09
CA LEU A 428 -6.62 -22.99 20.11
C LEU A 428 -6.23 -24.45 20.34
N LYS A 429 -6.34 -24.96 21.59
CA LYS A 429 -6.08 -26.36 21.93
C LYS A 429 -7.06 -27.33 21.25
N THR A 430 -8.20 -26.85 20.80
CA THR A 430 -9.18 -27.63 20.05
C THR A 430 -8.87 -27.71 18.56
N ARG A 431 -7.84 -27.05 18.09
CA ARG A 431 -7.44 -26.96 16.70
C ARG A 431 -6.26 -27.87 16.37
N THR A 432 -6.09 -28.18 15.09
CA THR A 432 -4.85 -28.80 14.62
C THR A 432 -3.72 -27.79 14.70
N ASP A 433 -2.47 -28.30 14.84
CA ASP A 433 -1.29 -27.41 14.89
C ASP A 433 -1.25 -26.43 13.70
N ARG A 434 -1.65 -26.89 12.51
CA ARG A 434 -1.71 -26.06 11.30
C ARG A 434 -2.75 -24.93 11.42
N GLN A 435 -3.94 -25.25 11.94
CA GLN A 435 -5.00 -24.25 12.15
C GLN A 435 -4.62 -23.26 13.25
N ALA A 436 -4.03 -23.75 14.34
CA ALA A 436 -3.53 -22.86 15.40
C ALA A 436 -2.43 -21.91 14.89
N GLN A 437 -1.52 -22.42 14.04
CA GLN A 437 -0.49 -21.60 13.39
C GLN A 437 -1.11 -20.51 12.51
N ILE A 438 -2.10 -20.84 11.66
CA ILE A 438 -2.80 -19.86 10.84
C ILE A 438 -3.41 -18.75 11.71
N MET A 439 -4.05 -19.15 12.83
CA MET A 439 -4.67 -18.19 13.73
C MET A 439 -3.66 -17.26 14.38
N TRP A 440 -2.49 -17.75 14.77
CA TRP A 440 -1.41 -16.93 15.29
C TRP A 440 -0.83 -16.01 14.22
N ASP A 441 -0.61 -16.49 13.00
CA ASP A 441 -0.10 -15.68 11.91
C ASP A 441 -1.05 -14.48 11.64
N PHE A 442 -2.37 -14.74 11.59
CA PHE A 442 -3.34 -13.65 11.46
C PHE A 442 -3.45 -12.76 12.71
N ALA A 443 -3.16 -13.29 13.90
CA ALA A 443 -3.23 -12.53 15.15
C ALA A 443 -2.10 -11.50 15.29
N VAL A 444 -0.93 -11.76 14.71
CA VAL A 444 0.21 -10.83 14.72
C VAL A 444 0.25 -9.90 13.49
N LEU A 445 -0.69 -10.03 12.56
CA LEU A 445 -0.84 -9.11 11.44
C LEU A 445 -1.69 -7.88 11.81
N PRO A 446 -1.54 -6.74 11.12
CA PRO A 446 -2.45 -5.60 11.27
C PRO A 446 -3.87 -5.98 10.87
N GLN A 447 -4.84 -5.14 11.26
CA GLN A 447 -6.27 -5.33 10.92
C GLN A 447 -6.54 -5.01 9.45
N ILE A 448 -5.93 -5.80 8.56
CA ILE A 448 -6.07 -5.67 7.11
C ILE A 448 -6.72 -6.92 6.53
N ARG A 449 -7.36 -6.75 5.39
CA ARG A 449 -7.87 -7.87 4.60
C ARG A 449 -6.78 -8.35 3.66
N LEU A 450 -6.43 -9.63 3.77
CA LEU A 450 -5.55 -10.26 2.80
C LEU A 450 -6.39 -10.92 1.71
N SER A 451 -6.20 -10.50 0.48
CA SER A 451 -6.71 -11.26 -0.67
C SER A 451 -6.14 -12.68 -0.66
N PHE A 452 -6.75 -13.56 -1.43
CA PHE A 452 -6.24 -14.93 -1.54
C PHE A 452 -4.78 -14.96 -2.06
N ALA A 453 -4.48 -14.13 -3.04
CA ALA A 453 -3.14 -14.00 -3.60
C ALA A 453 -2.13 -13.50 -2.54
N GLU A 454 -2.49 -12.50 -1.74
CA GLU A 454 -1.65 -11.99 -0.65
C GLU A 454 -1.44 -13.04 0.45
N ALA A 455 -2.49 -13.73 0.89
CA ALA A 455 -2.36 -14.79 1.90
C ALA A 455 -1.45 -15.94 1.42
N ASN A 456 -1.51 -16.28 0.15
CA ASN A 456 -0.60 -17.25 -0.44
C ASN A 456 0.83 -16.71 -0.56
N HIS A 457 0.99 -15.49 -1.07
CA HIS A 457 2.30 -14.88 -1.30
C HIS A 457 3.05 -14.54 0.00
N LEU A 458 2.34 -14.03 1.01
CA LEU A 458 2.96 -13.58 2.28
C LEU A 458 3.06 -14.69 3.32
N LEU A 459 2.12 -15.66 3.34
CA LEU A 459 1.99 -16.65 4.39
C LEU A 459 2.03 -18.10 3.89
N ASN A 460 2.07 -18.31 2.59
CA ASN A 460 2.03 -19.63 1.95
C ASN A 460 0.79 -20.46 2.34
N TYR A 461 -0.37 -19.79 2.46
CA TYR A 461 -1.63 -20.48 2.73
C TYR A 461 -2.44 -20.69 1.45
N LYS A 462 -2.96 -21.91 1.32
CA LYS A 462 -3.89 -22.28 0.25
C LYS A 462 -5.33 -22.01 0.70
N GLN A 463 -6.22 -21.92 -0.27
CA GLN A 463 -7.65 -21.75 0.00
C GLN A 463 -8.21 -22.88 0.89
N SER A 464 -7.77 -24.12 0.69
CA SER A 464 -8.10 -25.27 1.52
C SER A 464 -7.70 -25.14 2.99
N ASP A 465 -6.69 -24.30 3.30
CA ASP A 465 -6.25 -24.06 4.67
C ASP A 465 -7.15 -23.03 5.37
N LEU A 466 -7.64 -22.03 4.62
CA LEU A 466 -8.33 -20.87 5.17
C LEU A 466 -9.85 -21.01 5.20
N LEU A 467 -10.46 -21.63 4.18
CA LEU A 467 -11.93 -21.74 4.10
C LEU A 467 -12.57 -22.50 5.26
N PRO A 468 -12.01 -23.61 5.78
CA PRO A 468 -12.58 -24.27 6.96
C PRO A 468 -12.66 -23.34 8.16
N LEU A 469 -11.64 -22.48 8.37
CA LEU A 469 -11.62 -21.50 9.45
C LEU A 469 -12.66 -20.38 9.26
N VAL A 470 -12.98 -20.04 8.00
CA VAL A 470 -14.09 -19.12 7.68
C VAL A 470 -15.43 -19.77 7.98
N ASP A 471 -15.63 -21.03 7.58
CA ASP A 471 -16.89 -21.75 7.81
C ASP A 471 -17.18 -21.94 9.30
N GLU A 472 -16.16 -22.22 10.08
CA GLU A 472 -16.25 -22.33 11.53
C GLU A 472 -16.30 -20.98 12.25
N GLY A 473 -16.11 -19.88 11.52
CA GLY A 473 -16.20 -18.51 12.05
C GLY A 473 -14.95 -18.01 12.79
N TRP A 474 -13.81 -18.68 12.63
CA TRP A 474 -12.53 -18.20 13.16
C TRP A 474 -11.99 -17.02 12.35
N LEU A 475 -12.04 -17.11 11.03
CA LEU A 475 -11.72 -16.03 10.10
C LEU A 475 -13.00 -15.47 9.47
N ASP A 476 -13.00 -14.22 9.11
CA ASP A 476 -14.02 -13.62 8.25
C ASP A 476 -13.46 -13.49 6.83
N TYR A 477 -14.31 -13.75 5.83
CA TYR A 477 -14.02 -13.52 4.43
C TYR A 477 -15.04 -12.53 3.84
N LYS A 478 -14.56 -11.33 3.51
CA LYS A 478 -15.38 -10.27 2.89
C LYS A 478 -14.48 -9.45 1.95
N GLY A 479 -14.25 -9.98 0.74
CA GLY A 479 -13.27 -9.43 -0.19
C GLY A 479 -11.80 -9.65 0.21
N GLY A 480 -11.57 -10.49 1.21
CA GLY A 480 -10.29 -10.89 1.75
C GLY A 480 -10.43 -11.48 3.15
N PHE A 481 -9.43 -12.27 3.55
CA PHE A 481 -9.40 -12.90 4.87
C PHE A 481 -8.98 -11.86 5.92
N ILE A 482 -9.70 -11.83 7.01
CA ILE A 482 -9.41 -10.96 8.16
C ILE A 482 -9.78 -11.67 9.45
N LEU A 483 -8.99 -11.46 10.49
CA LEU A 483 -9.31 -11.91 11.83
C LEU A 483 -10.08 -10.80 12.57
N HIS A 484 -11.25 -11.17 13.14
CA HIS A 484 -12.03 -10.18 13.90
C HIS A 484 -11.24 -9.67 15.11
N PRO A 485 -11.25 -8.35 15.44
CA PRO A 485 -10.44 -7.78 16.53
C PRO A 485 -10.63 -8.46 17.89
N LEU A 486 -11.85 -8.85 18.24
CA LEU A 486 -12.12 -9.55 19.49
C LEU A 486 -11.54 -10.98 19.48
N ILE A 487 -11.56 -11.68 18.35
CA ILE A 487 -10.93 -13.01 18.23
C ILE A 487 -9.41 -12.87 18.31
N LYS A 488 -8.84 -11.83 17.67
CA LYS A 488 -7.41 -11.50 17.80
C LYS A 488 -7.01 -11.35 19.26
N LYS A 489 -7.77 -10.55 20.05
CA LYS A 489 -7.54 -10.39 21.47
C LYS A 489 -7.67 -11.72 22.24
N ALA A 490 -8.68 -12.55 21.91
CA ALA A 490 -8.87 -13.86 22.54
C ALA A 490 -7.70 -14.82 22.26
N ILE A 491 -7.05 -14.73 21.11
CA ILE A 491 -5.86 -15.51 20.79
C ILE A 491 -4.67 -15.02 21.63
N HIS A 492 -4.41 -13.71 21.66
CA HIS A 492 -3.33 -13.14 22.49
C HIS A 492 -3.51 -13.42 23.99
N PHE A 493 -4.76 -13.53 24.46
CA PHE A 493 -5.06 -13.87 25.85
C PHE A 493 -4.67 -15.32 26.21
N GLN A 494 -4.54 -16.20 25.21
CA GLN A 494 -4.13 -17.60 25.41
C GLN A 494 -2.62 -17.80 25.51
N GLY A 495 -1.83 -16.78 25.24
CA GLY A 495 -0.38 -16.82 25.35
C GLY A 495 0.34 -15.88 24.39
N THR A 496 1.64 -16.09 24.24
CA THR A 496 2.48 -15.41 23.27
C THR A 496 2.52 -16.20 21.95
N ALA A 497 2.86 -15.50 20.87
CA ALA A 497 2.98 -16.12 19.56
C ALA A 497 4.05 -17.24 19.59
N PRO A 498 3.72 -18.46 19.15
CA PRO A 498 4.67 -19.56 19.17
C PRO A 498 5.82 -19.33 18.19
N GLN A 499 6.93 -20.01 18.46
CA GLN A 499 8.05 -20.05 17.52
C GLN A 499 7.57 -20.52 16.13
N GLY A 500 8.00 -19.84 15.07
CA GLY A 500 7.58 -20.14 13.69
C GLY A 500 6.36 -19.32 13.24
N THR A 501 5.81 -18.44 14.09
CA THR A 501 4.77 -17.49 13.65
C THR A 501 5.33 -16.57 12.58
N LEU A 502 4.59 -16.42 11.47
CA LEU A 502 4.99 -15.71 10.25
C LEU A 502 6.30 -16.22 9.61
N GLN A 503 6.69 -17.46 9.84
CA GLN A 503 7.98 -17.98 9.38
C GLN A 503 8.20 -17.79 7.88
N PHE A 504 7.18 -18.00 7.05
CA PHE A 504 7.31 -17.81 5.60
C PHE A 504 7.60 -16.35 5.23
N LEU A 505 6.97 -15.39 5.91
CA LEU A 505 7.22 -13.96 5.71
C LEU A 505 8.62 -13.59 6.21
N ILE A 506 9.03 -14.11 7.36
CA ILE A 506 10.38 -13.91 7.91
C ILE A 506 11.44 -14.45 6.93
N ASP A 507 11.27 -15.67 6.43
CA ASP A 507 12.18 -16.27 5.45
C ASP A 507 12.26 -15.45 4.16
N ALA A 508 11.13 -14.88 3.69
CA ALA A 508 11.11 -14.02 2.51
C ALA A 508 11.89 -12.70 2.72
N VAL A 509 11.89 -12.15 3.93
CA VAL A 509 12.72 -10.99 4.29
C VAL A 509 14.19 -11.40 4.38
N GLU A 510 14.51 -12.50 5.05
CA GLU A 510 15.89 -12.97 5.22
C GLU A 510 16.56 -13.33 3.89
N THR A 511 15.80 -13.89 2.95
CA THR A 511 16.27 -14.23 1.60
C THR A 511 16.14 -13.09 0.60
N ASN A 512 15.62 -11.94 1.02
CA ASN A 512 15.36 -10.76 0.17
C ASN A 512 14.48 -11.06 -1.05
N THR A 513 13.47 -11.93 -0.88
CA THR A 513 12.55 -12.37 -1.94
C THR A 513 11.14 -11.78 -1.80
N LEU A 514 10.90 -10.95 -0.78
CA LEU A 514 9.59 -10.36 -0.51
C LEU A 514 9.09 -9.43 -1.62
N PHE A 515 10.01 -8.68 -2.24
CA PHE A 515 9.69 -7.74 -3.30
C PHE A 515 10.08 -8.25 -4.67
N SER A 516 9.18 -8.07 -5.63
CA SER A 516 9.45 -8.26 -7.05
C SER A 516 9.84 -6.92 -7.70
N LYS A 517 10.54 -6.99 -8.84
CA LYS A 517 10.82 -5.80 -9.67
C LYS A 517 9.54 -5.17 -10.25
N ASP A 518 8.47 -5.95 -10.34
CA ASP A 518 7.19 -5.55 -10.90
C ASP A 518 6.21 -5.02 -9.84
N ASP A 519 6.59 -5.08 -8.54
CA ASP A 519 5.75 -4.57 -7.46
C ASP A 519 5.56 -3.05 -7.60
N SER A 520 4.31 -2.63 -7.58
CA SER A 520 3.97 -1.21 -7.51
C SER A 520 4.35 -0.60 -6.16
N TYR A 521 4.51 0.72 -6.12
CA TYR A 521 4.77 1.43 -4.86
C TYR A 521 3.72 1.14 -3.77
N VAL A 522 2.44 0.97 -4.15
CA VAL A 522 1.36 0.65 -3.21
C VAL A 522 1.55 -0.74 -2.60
N GLU A 523 1.92 -1.72 -3.41
CA GLU A 523 2.20 -3.08 -2.95
C GLU A 523 3.43 -3.12 -2.04
N ILE A 524 4.49 -2.41 -2.40
CA ILE A 524 5.70 -2.29 -1.58
C ILE A 524 5.36 -1.67 -0.21
N ASN A 525 4.67 -0.53 -0.18
CA ASN A 525 4.28 0.12 1.08
C ASN A 525 3.36 -0.76 1.92
N ARG A 526 2.43 -1.46 1.30
CA ARG A 526 1.53 -2.38 1.99
C ARG A 526 2.31 -3.51 2.65
N LYS A 527 3.25 -4.13 1.94
CA LYS A 527 4.12 -5.19 2.47
C LYS A 527 5.00 -4.67 3.62
N LEU A 528 5.57 -3.46 3.49
CA LEU A 528 6.36 -2.84 4.56
C LEU A 528 5.51 -2.52 5.80
N SER A 529 4.31 -1.97 5.64
CA SER A 529 3.40 -1.70 6.76
C SER A 529 2.99 -2.98 7.50
N ILE A 530 2.83 -4.10 6.78
CA ILE A 530 2.59 -5.41 7.39
C ILE A 530 3.79 -5.85 8.21
N LEU A 531 5.00 -5.72 7.68
CA LEU A 531 6.24 -6.06 8.37
C LEU A 531 6.49 -5.21 9.60
N GLU A 532 6.36 -3.88 9.50
CA GLU A 532 6.55 -2.96 10.63
C GLU A 532 5.61 -3.31 11.78
N TYR A 533 4.34 -3.59 11.46
CA TYR A 533 3.38 -4.02 12.47
C TYR A 533 3.76 -5.39 13.09
N ALA A 534 4.09 -6.38 12.25
CA ALA A 534 4.45 -7.72 12.70
C ALA A 534 5.68 -7.72 13.62
N VAL A 535 6.69 -6.89 13.31
CA VAL A 535 7.89 -6.71 14.18
C VAL A 535 7.49 -6.21 15.58
N GLY A 536 6.47 -5.34 15.67
CA GLY A 536 5.97 -4.85 16.97
C GLY A 536 5.17 -5.88 17.78
N GLU A 537 4.67 -6.94 17.15
CA GLU A 537 3.85 -7.98 17.80
C GLU A 537 4.66 -9.27 18.11
N LEU A 538 5.81 -9.46 17.44
CA LEU A 538 6.69 -10.61 17.65
C LEU A 538 7.75 -10.31 18.72
N GLU A 539 8.17 -11.34 19.44
CA GLU A 539 9.32 -11.21 20.34
C GLU A 539 10.60 -10.96 19.54
N GLU A 540 11.38 -9.94 19.93
CA GLU A 540 12.61 -9.56 19.22
C GLU A 540 13.59 -10.75 19.13
N GLU A 541 13.58 -11.63 20.12
CA GLU A 541 14.41 -12.84 20.18
C GLU A 541 14.08 -13.83 19.06
N ALA A 542 12.86 -13.81 18.53
CA ALA A 542 12.42 -14.69 17.44
C ALA A 542 12.95 -14.24 16.06
N LEU A 543 13.48 -13.01 15.95
CA LEU A 543 13.93 -12.41 14.70
C LEU A 543 15.46 -12.36 14.65
N SER A 544 16.06 -12.78 13.54
CA SER A 544 17.52 -12.82 13.37
C SER A 544 18.11 -11.44 13.04
N GLY A 545 19.44 -11.31 13.24
CA GLY A 545 20.15 -10.13 12.78
C GLY A 545 20.06 -9.92 11.26
N THR A 546 19.96 -11.00 10.46
CA THR A 546 19.75 -10.94 9.00
C THR A 546 18.40 -10.34 8.65
N PHE A 547 17.35 -10.73 9.37
CA PHE A 547 16.02 -10.14 9.21
C PHE A 547 16.05 -8.64 9.40
N PHE A 548 16.59 -8.14 10.52
CA PHE A 548 16.68 -6.71 10.80
C PHE A 548 17.57 -5.95 9.81
N PHE A 549 18.66 -6.57 9.36
CA PHE A 549 19.52 -5.99 8.33
C PHE A 549 18.76 -5.78 7.02
N ASN A 550 18.08 -6.81 6.54
CA ASN A 550 17.34 -6.75 5.27
C ASN A 550 16.14 -5.79 5.40
N LEU A 551 15.40 -5.82 6.51
CA LEU A 551 14.32 -4.88 6.76
C LEU A 551 14.83 -3.42 6.77
N GLY A 552 15.94 -3.15 7.44
CA GLY A 552 16.58 -1.82 7.43
C GLY A 552 16.95 -1.37 6.02
N MET A 553 17.50 -2.27 5.20
CA MET A 553 17.82 -1.97 3.80
C MET A 553 16.56 -1.77 2.94
N MET A 554 15.49 -2.53 3.17
CA MET A 554 14.20 -2.34 2.51
C MET A 554 13.58 -0.99 2.84
N GLU A 555 13.59 -0.58 4.11
CA GLU A 555 13.09 0.74 4.55
C GLU A 555 13.86 1.89 3.90
N TYR A 556 15.18 1.76 3.78
CA TYR A 556 16.00 2.75 3.08
C TYR A 556 15.71 2.78 1.58
N THR A 557 15.70 1.62 0.93
CA THR A 557 15.66 1.50 -0.53
C THR A 557 14.29 1.83 -1.09
N TYR A 558 13.24 1.32 -0.47
CA TYR A 558 11.88 1.37 -1.00
C TYR A 558 11.02 2.45 -0.33
N ALA A 559 11.01 2.51 1.01
CA ALA A 559 10.19 3.47 1.74
C ALA A 559 10.88 4.82 1.97
N ARG A 560 12.20 4.92 1.72
CA ARG A 560 13.02 6.12 1.97
C ARG A 560 13.05 6.59 3.43
N LYS A 561 12.70 5.71 4.37
CA LYS A 561 12.66 5.99 5.81
C LYS A 561 14.05 5.81 6.44
N ARG A 562 14.90 6.85 6.34
CA ARG A 562 16.29 6.79 6.79
C ARG A 562 16.44 6.49 8.29
N LEU A 563 15.60 7.10 9.14
CA LEU A 563 15.69 6.93 10.59
C LEU A 563 15.30 5.51 11.01
N ALA A 564 14.16 5.00 10.53
CA ALA A 564 13.74 3.63 10.77
C ALA A 564 14.79 2.61 10.29
N SER A 565 15.38 2.85 9.10
CA SER A 565 16.47 2.03 8.58
C SER A 565 17.67 1.98 9.53
N ILE A 566 18.11 3.14 10.07
CA ILE A 566 19.22 3.20 11.04
C ILE A 566 18.87 2.43 12.31
N ASP A 567 17.64 2.53 12.80
CA ASP A 567 17.20 1.84 14.02
C ASP A 567 17.20 0.31 13.83
N TYR A 568 16.68 -0.18 12.69
CA TYR A 568 16.75 -1.62 12.36
C TYR A 568 18.18 -2.11 12.17
N LEU A 569 19.07 -1.31 11.55
CA LEU A 569 20.47 -1.67 11.41
C LEU A 569 21.21 -1.66 12.77
N ASN A 570 20.80 -0.81 13.72
CA ASN A 570 21.31 -0.86 15.09
C ASN A 570 20.92 -2.15 15.80
N THR A 571 19.67 -2.59 15.64
CA THR A 571 19.19 -3.88 16.15
C THR A 571 19.92 -5.05 15.48
N ALA A 572 20.09 -5.03 14.16
CA ALA A 572 20.83 -6.02 13.42
C ALA A 572 22.27 -6.16 13.92
N LEU A 573 22.95 -5.04 14.23
CA LEU A 573 24.31 -5.05 14.78
C LEU A 573 24.39 -5.81 16.10
N LYS A 574 23.52 -5.46 17.04
CA LYS A 574 23.45 -6.15 18.34
C LYS A 574 23.22 -7.66 18.19
N LYS A 575 22.33 -8.03 17.25
CA LYS A 575 22.04 -9.44 16.97
C LYS A 575 23.25 -10.15 16.35
N PHE A 576 23.92 -9.56 15.38
CA PHE A 576 25.12 -10.16 14.76
C PHE A 576 26.27 -10.34 15.75
N GLU A 577 26.46 -9.39 16.69
CA GLU A 577 27.44 -9.52 17.77
C GLU A 577 27.16 -10.72 18.68
N LEU A 578 25.89 -11.13 18.82
CA LEU A 578 25.49 -12.27 19.62
C LEU A 578 25.47 -13.59 18.82
N GLU A 579 24.91 -13.56 17.61
CA GLU A 579 24.65 -14.74 16.78
C GLU A 579 25.88 -15.24 16.03
N SER A 580 26.73 -14.32 15.57
CA SER A 580 27.85 -14.64 14.69
C SER A 580 29.02 -13.65 14.86
N PRO A 581 29.62 -13.56 16.04
CA PRO A 581 30.68 -12.56 16.34
C PRO A 581 31.93 -12.75 15.45
N ASP A 582 32.17 -13.95 14.91
CA ASP A 582 33.31 -14.29 14.06
C ASP A 582 33.06 -13.99 12.56
N ASP A 583 31.81 -13.67 12.16
CA ASP A 583 31.51 -13.28 10.77
C ASP A 583 31.85 -11.82 10.51
N LEU A 584 33.16 -11.57 10.41
CA LEU A 584 33.70 -10.22 10.20
C LEU A 584 33.22 -9.59 8.89
N SER A 585 32.98 -10.39 7.84
CA SER A 585 32.49 -9.88 6.55
C SER A 585 31.10 -9.29 6.67
N ARG A 586 30.21 -10.00 7.35
CA ARG A 586 28.83 -9.55 7.60
C ARG A 586 28.82 -8.31 8.49
N MET A 587 29.64 -8.30 9.54
CA MET A 587 29.79 -7.15 10.44
C MET A 587 30.27 -5.91 9.70
N ALA A 588 31.29 -6.06 8.86
CA ALA A 588 31.83 -4.95 8.07
C ALA A 588 30.80 -4.41 7.07
N ASN A 589 30.07 -5.28 6.38
CA ASN A 589 29.01 -4.89 5.45
C ASN A 589 27.90 -4.12 6.17
N LEU A 590 27.42 -4.60 7.31
CA LEU A 590 26.40 -3.90 8.10
C LEU A 590 26.90 -2.52 8.52
N LYS A 591 28.09 -2.40 9.08
CA LYS A 591 28.68 -1.12 9.50
C LYS A 591 28.83 -0.17 8.32
N TYR A 592 29.30 -0.67 7.17
CA TYR A 592 29.37 0.11 5.93
C TYR A 592 28.00 0.65 5.51
N GLN A 593 26.99 -0.20 5.41
CA GLN A 593 25.64 0.22 4.99
C GLN A 593 25.03 1.23 5.98
N ARG A 594 25.20 0.99 7.29
CA ARG A 594 24.74 1.92 8.33
C ARG A 594 25.49 3.25 8.24
N GLY A 595 26.81 3.24 8.08
CA GLY A 595 27.64 4.43 7.89
C GLY A 595 27.25 5.21 6.64
N TYR A 596 27.00 4.51 5.53
CA TYR A 596 26.50 5.11 4.30
C TYR A 596 25.17 5.83 4.53
N ILE A 597 24.16 5.18 5.13
CA ILE A 597 22.85 5.78 5.39
C ILE A 597 22.96 6.95 6.38
N LYS A 598 23.76 6.82 7.44
CA LYS A 598 24.05 7.91 8.38
C LYS A 598 24.69 9.12 7.69
N SER A 599 25.58 8.91 6.71
CA SER A 599 26.24 10.00 5.97
C SER A 599 25.25 10.87 5.16
N THR A 600 24.12 10.28 4.77
CA THR A 600 23.04 10.98 4.06
C THR A 600 22.11 11.78 4.97
N THR A 601 22.30 11.70 6.30
CA THR A 601 21.45 12.33 7.31
C THR A 601 22.29 13.23 8.20
N GLN A 602 22.00 14.54 8.23
CA GLN A 602 22.79 15.52 8.97
C GLN A 602 22.99 15.14 10.44
N LYS A 603 21.93 14.73 11.12
CA LYS A 603 21.94 14.35 12.54
C LYS A 603 23.00 13.29 12.88
N TYR A 604 23.27 12.38 11.94
CA TYR A 604 24.15 11.23 12.16
C TYR A 604 25.44 11.28 11.36
N ARG A 605 25.70 12.35 10.60
CA ARG A 605 26.84 12.44 9.68
C ARG A 605 28.21 12.29 10.39
N SER A 606 28.36 12.88 11.58
CA SER A 606 29.59 12.71 12.40
C SER A 606 29.78 11.26 12.87
N ALA A 607 28.71 10.55 13.19
CA ALA A 607 28.76 9.15 13.59
C ALA A 607 28.92 8.18 12.40
N ALA A 608 28.72 8.65 11.15
CA ALA A 608 28.91 7.84 9.96
C ALA A 608 30.38 7.40 9.78
N LYS A 609 31.33 8.30 10.10
CA LYS A 609 32.77 8.02 9.94
C LYS A 609 33.24 6.86 10.81
N GLU A 610 32.73 6.70 12.02
CA GLU A 610 33.09 5.61 12.94
C GLU A 610 32.71 4.26 12.32
N ASP A 611 31.48 4.14 11.83
CA ASP A 611 31.01 2.92 11.17
C ASP A 611 31.86 2.58 9.93
N LEU A 612 32.19 3.58 9.12
CA LEU A 612 32.99 3.40 7.90
C LEU A 612 34.45 3.04 8.23
N TYR A 613 35.07 3.63 9.28
CA TYR A 613 36.40 3.26 9.75
C TYR A 613 36.44 1.81 10.24
N GLU A 614 35.44 1.40 11.02
CA GLU A 614 35.39 0.04 11.52
C GLU A 614 35.20 -0.98 10.38
N ALA A 615 34.36 -0.68 9.38
CA ALA A 615 34.20 -1.49 8.19
C ALA A 615 35.51 -1.58 7.40
N LEU A 616 36.16 -0.44 7.15
CA LEU A 616 37.45 -0.39 6.45
C LEU A 616 38.53 -1.18 7.18
N LYS A 617 38.64 -1.05 8.51
CA LYS A 617 39.61 -1.80 9.31
C LYS A 617 39.49 -3.31 9.13
N ILE A 618 38.26 -3.80 9.00
CA ILE A 618 38.00 -5.23 8.78
C ILE A 618 38.37 -5.60 7.34
N TRP A 619 37.93 -4.83 6.36
CA TRP A 619 38.11 -5.17 4.95
C TRP A 619 39.57 -4.97 4.46
N ASP A 620 40.28 -3.95 4.98
CA ASP A 620 41.66 -3.68 4.59
C ASP A 620 42.66 -4.74 5.16
N ALA A 621 42.20 -5.57 6.12
CA ALA A 621 43.01 -6.64 6.69
C ALA A 621 43.21 -7.83 5.76
N LYS A 622 42.40 -7.95 4.68
CA LYS A 622 42.42 -9.10 3.76
C LYS A 622 42.36 -8.66 2.30
N PRO A 623 43.30 -9.10 1.46
CA PRO A 623 43.33 -8.74 0.04
C PRO A 623 42.08 -9.15 -0.75
N GLU A 624 41.39 -10.23 -0.35
CA GLU A 624 40.17 -10.70 -0.99
C GLU A 624 39.01 -9.70 -0.87
N TRP A 625 39.09 -8.75 0.05
CA TRP A 625 38.08 -7.69 0.25
C TRP A 625 38.53 -6.31 -0.28
N GLU A 626 39.49 -6.27 -1.25
CA GLU A 626 39.96 -5.04 -1.88
C GLU A 626 38.81 -4.19 -2.45
N TYR A 627 37.81 -4.85 -3.02
CA TYR A 627 36.63 -4.16 -3.59
C TYR A 627 35.82 -3.41 -2.52
N GLU A 628 35.50 -4.09 -1.43
CA GLU A 628 34.75 -3.55 -0.30
C GLU A 628 35.58 -2.49 0.45
N ALA A 629 36.86 -2.70 0.62
CA ALA A 629 37.78 -1.72 1.19
C ALA A 629 37.82 -0.42 0.39
N ASP A 630 37.80 -0.51 -0.94
CA ASP A 630 37.76 0.67 -1.82
C ASP A 630 36.44 1.41 -1.70
N MET A 631 35.32 0.70 -1.51
CA MET A 631 34.02 1.31 -1.25
C MET A 631 34.03 2.12 0.07
N ALA A 632 34.60 1.54 1.12
CA ALA A 632 34.71 2.24 2.41
C ALA A 632 35.68 3.44 2.35
N LYS A 633 36.84 3.31 1.65
CA LYS A 633 37.79 4.41 1.42
C LYS A 633 37.12 5.57 0.67
N ASP A 634 36.40 5.27 -0.39
CA ASP A 634 35.67 6.27 -1.18
C ASP A 634 34.65 7.06 -0.34
N HIS A 635 33.81 6.34 0.43
CA HIS A 635 32.83 6.98 1.29
C HIS A 635 33.45 7.73 2.49
N LEU A 636 34.52 7.21 3.09
CA LEU A 636 35.27 7.92 4.11
C LEU A 636 35.85 9.23 3.57
N GLY A 637 36.46 9.18 2.41
CA GLY A 637 36.99 10.34 1.73
C GLY A 637 35.90 11.38 1.50
N TYR A 638 34.72 10.95 1.04
CA TYR A 638 33.56 11.82 0.85
C TYR A 638 33.06 12.44 2.18
N VAL A 639 32.95 11.66 3.25
CA VAL A 639 32.48 12.17 4.55
C VAL A 639 33.49 13.11 5.20
N LEU A 640 34.79 12.82 5.09
CA LEU A 640 35.88 13.61 5.64
C LEU A 640 36.12 14.93 4.88
N SER A 641 35.70 14.99 3.59
CA SER A 641 35.86 16.19 2.76
C SER A 641 35.01 17.40 3.21
N ASP A 642 34.15 17.24 4.21
CA ASP A 642 33.39 18.33 4.79
C ASP A 642 34.18 19.15 5.83
N GLN A 643 35.32 18.66 6.32
CA GLN A 643 36.07 19.23 7.44
C GLN A 643 37.53 19.53 7.02
N PRO A 644 37.95 20.77 7.00
CA PRO A 644 39.29 21.15 6.55
C PRO A 644 40.43 20.40 7.24
N GLU A 645 40.27 20.09 8.53
CA GLU A 645 41.24 19.35 9.33
C GLU A 645 41.44 17.89 8.87
N HIS A 646 40.54 17.35 8.02
CA HIS A 646 40.63 15.99 7.51
C HIS A 646 40.93 15.91 6.01
N TYR A 647 41.21 17.03 5.32
CA TYR A 647 41.43 17.05 3.87
C TYR A 647 42.56 16.13 3.41
N GLU A 648 43.70 16.12 4.14
CA GLU A 648 44.85 15.25 3.79
C GLU A 648 44.47 13.76 3.92
N GLU A 649 43.76 13.42 4.98
CA GLU A 649 43.29 12.05 5.21
C GLU A 649 42.27 11.63 4.14
N ALA A 650 41.28 12.49 3.82
CA ALA A 650 40.31 12.29 2.77
C ALA A 650 40.97 12.05 1.40
N GLU A 651 41.96 12.90 1.06
CA GLU A 651 42.71 12.79 -0.18
C GLU A 651 43.45 11.45 -0.29
N SER A 652 44.08 11.03 0.82
CA SER A 652 44.78 9.74 0.87
C SER A 652 43.85 8.57 0.56
N TYR A 653 42.70 8.52 1.19
CA TYR A 653 41.69 7.48 0.93
C TYR A 653 41.14 7.52 -0.51
N LEU A 654 40.80 8.72 -1.00
CA LEU A 654 40.24 8.83 -2.35
C LEU A 654 41.27 8.50 -3.44
N ARG A 655 42.53 8.91 -3.28
CA ARG A 655 43.59 8.52 -4.23
C ARG A 655 43.86 7.04 -4.22
N ALA A 656 43.88 6.40 -3.05
CA ALA A 656 44.04 4.95 -2.93
C ALA A 656 42.90 4.20 -3.64
N ALA A 657 41.65 4.58 -3.36
CA ALA A 657 40.48 4.00 -4.02
C ALA A 657 40.47 4.27 -5.53
N CYS A 658 40.80 5.50 -5.95
CA CYS A 658 40.87 5.89 -7.36
C CYS A 658 41.89 5.02 -8.14
N SER A 659 43.09 4.86 -7.61
CA SER A 659 44.14 4.06 -8.24
C SER A 659 43.76 2.58 -8.36
N SER A 660 43.12 2.01 -7.32
CA SER A 660 42.65 0.62 -7.35
C SER A 660 41.51 0.44 -8.35
N ARG A 661 40.51 1.33 -8.33
CA ARG A 661 39.36 1.29 -9.26
C ARG A 661 39.75 1.55 -10.71
N GLU A 662 40.79 2.39 -10.97
CA GLU A 662 41.35 2.61 -12.30
C GLU A 662 41.99 1.30 -12.85
N ARG A 663 42.77 0.60 -12.03
CA ARG A 663 43.32 -0.69 -12.42
C ARG A 663 42.23 -1.72 -12.76
N ARG A 664 41.15 -1.76 -11.97
CA ARG A 664 40.01 -2.66 -12.23
C ARG A 664 39.29 -2.28 -13.52
N PHE A 665 38.98 -1.00 -13.70
CA PHE A 665 38.35 -0.47 -14.92
C PHE A 665 39.18 -0.78 -16.17
N ASN A 666 40.48 -0.59 -16.14
CA ASN A 666 41.35 -0.87 -17.28
C ASN A 666 41.45 -2.38 -17.60
N ARG A 667 41.29 -3.26 -16.61
CA ARG A 667 41.27 -4.71 -16.78
C ARG A 667 39.93 -5.26 -17.23
N ASP A 668 38.84 -4.71 -16.68
CA ASP A 668 37.46 -5.08 -16.93
C ASP A 668 36.56 -3.82 -16.95
N PRO A 669 36.23 -3.30 -18.15
CA PRO A 669 35.42 -2.10 -18.29
C PRO A 669 33.90 -2.36 -18.15
N SER A 670 33.51 -3.30 -17.27
CA SER A 670 32.11 -3.52 -16.94
C SER A 670 31.45 -2.24 -16.46
N ILE A 671 30.14 -2.12 -16.65
CA ILE A 671 29.34 -0.94 -16.23
C ILE A 671 29.58 -0.63 -14.73
N GLN A 672 29.67 -1.65 -13.88
CA GLN A 672 29.91 -1.46 -12.45
C GLN A 672 31.28 -0.82 -12.19
N ASN A 673 32.35 -1.36 -12.79
CA ASN A 673 33.69 -0.79 -12.64
C ASN A 673 33.78 0.65 -13.20
N GLN A 674 33.07 0.94 -14.28
CA GLN A 674 32.96 2.30 -14.81
C GLN A 674 32.29 3.24 -13.79
N LYS A 675 31.14 2.84 -13.22
CA LYS A 675 30.43 3.62 -12.19
C LYS A 675 31.30 3.87 -10.97
N ASP A 676 31.93 2.85 -10.45
CA ASP A 676 32.78 2.94 -9.27
C ASP A 676 33.95 3.90 -9.49
N TYR A 677 34.62 3.78 -10.63
CA TYR A 677 35.76 4.65 -10.98
C TYR A 677 35.32 6.10 -11.17
N ALA A 678 34.22 6.34 -11.88
CA ALA A 678 33.67 7.67 -12.10
C ALA A 678 33.28 8.33 -10.76
N THR A 679 32.69 7.57 -9.83
CA THR A 679 32.30 8.07 -8.50
C THR A 679 33.53 8.55 -7.70
N THR A 680 34.59 7.76 -7.67
CA THR A 680 35.81 8.18 -6.95
C THR A 680 36.49 9.36 -7.64
N CYS A 681 36.53 9.40 -8.97
CA CYS A 681 37.04 10.59 -9.68
C CYS A 681 36.23 11.84 -9.32
N ASP A 682 34.89 11.75 -9.27
CA ASP A 682 34.05 12.88 -8.90
C ASP A 682 34.32 13.34 -7.45
N ASN A 683 34.35 12.40 -6.48
CA ASN A 683 34.63 12.70 -5.08
C ASN A 683 36.02 13.32 -4.90
N LEU A 684 37.05 12.79 -5.58
CA LEU A 684 38.39 13.31 -5.51
C LEU A 684 38.50 14.71 -6.15
N GLY A 685 37.87 14.93 -7.30
CA GLY A 685 37.81 16.24 -7.95
C GLY A 685 37.08 17.28 -7.07
N CYS A 686 36.00 16.89 -6.38
CA CYS A 686 35.32 17.75 -5.42
C CYS A 686 36.17 18.10 -4.22
N LEU A 687 36.91 17.14 -3.65
CA LEU A 687 37.82 17.42 -2.53
C LEU A 687 38.94 18.38 -2.95
N LEU A 688 39.61 18.09 -4.08
CA LEU A 688 40.70 18.95 -4.59
C LEU A 688 40.22 20.37 -4.92
N MET A 689 39.00 20.53 -5.36
CA MET A 689 38.40 21.86 -5.65
C MET A 689 38.37 22.76 -4.38
N VAL A 690 38.22 22.16 -3.20
CA VAL A 690 38.13 22.91 -1.92
C VAL A 690 39.47 22.91 -1.15
N SER A 691 40.26 21.82 -1.26
CA SER A 691 41.53 21.67 -0.54
C SER A 691 42.74 22.30 -1.27
N ASP A 692 42.81 22.09 -2.60
CA ASP A 692 43.83 22.70 -3.47
C ASP A 692 43.24 23.04 -4.84
N PRO A 693 42.54 24.19 -4.98
CA PRO A 693 41.93 24.59 -6.24
C PRO A 693 42.92 24.76 -7.40
N THR A 694 44.22 24.89 -7.08
CA THR A 694 45.27 25.06 -8.09
C THR A 694 45.84 23.74 -8.61
N ALA A 695 45.48 22.63 -8.00
CA ALA A 695 45.94 21.34 -8.46
C ALA A 695 45.52 21.08 -9.91
N PRO A 696 46.46 20.69 -10.82
CA PRO A 696 46.17 20.53 -12.23
C PRO A 696 45.17 19.41 -12.52
N ASP A 697 45.09 18.44 -11.61
CA ASP A 697 44.28 17.24 -11.77
C ASP A 697 42.80 17.42 -11.41
N THR A 698 42.45 18.51 -10.69
CA THR A 698 41.08 18.75 -10.19
C THR A 698 40.04 18.70 -11.30
N GLY A 699 40.25 19.49 -12.35
CA GLY A 699 39.34 19.51 -13.50
C GLY A 699 39.35 18.22 -14.30
N ALA A 700 40.51 17.56 -14.42
CA ALA A 700 40.69 16.31 -15.16
C ALA A 700 39.90 15.15 -14.54
N TYR A 701 39.84 15.08 -13.21
CA TYR A 701 39.02 14.06 -12.53
C TYR A 701 37.52 14.27 -12.74
N LEU A 702 37.01 15.49 -12.60
CA LEU A 702 35.59 15.81 -12.82
C LEU A 702 35.19 15.62 -14.28
N GLU A 703 36.03 16.04 -15.25
CA GLU A 703 35.77 15.83 -16.66
C GLU A 703 35.76 14.34 -17.04
N LYS A 704 36.72 13.56 -16.50
CA LYS A 704 36.79 12.12 -16.70
C LYS A 704 35.53 11.44 -16.15
N ALA A 705 35.12 11.79 -14.92
CA ALA A 705 33.90 11.28 -14.33
C ALA A 705 32.65 11.57 -15.17
N LEU A 706 32.51 12.81 -15.64
CA LEU A 706 31.38 13.21 -16.48
C LEU A 706 31.36 12.44 -17.79
N HIS A 707 32.51 12.30 -18.46
CA HIS A 707 32.64 11.54 -19.71
C HIS A 707 32.26 10.05 -19.56
N ILE A 708 32.73 9.41 -18.50
CA ILE A 708 32.38 8.00 -18.21
C ILE A 708 30.86 7.86 -17.94
N ARG A 709 30.28 8.75 -17.13
CA ARG A 709 28.86 8.72 -16.81
C ARG A 709 27.96 9.00 -18.00
N ASP A 710 28.38 9.93 -18.90
CA ASP A 710 27.70 10.16 -20.17
C ASP A 710 27.75 8.93 -21.06
N SER A 711 28.92 8.27 -21.15
CA SER A 711 29.04 7.03 -21.92
C SER A 711 28.13 5.91 -21.39
N ILE A 712 27.97 5.79 -20.06
CA ILE A 712 27.05 4.83 -19.46
C ILE A 712 25.59 5.19 -19.80
N LEU A 713 25.24 6.47 -19.70
CA LEU A 713 23.89 6.94 -20.02
C LEU A 713 23.51 6.62 -21.47
N ASP A 714 24.44 6.84 -22.42
CA ASP A 714 24.25 6.53 -23.85
C ASP A 714 24.14 5.02 -24.11
N GLN A 715 24.82 4.18 -23.32
CA GLN A 715 24.84 2.73 -23.51
C GLN A 715 23.58 2.01 -22.96
N ILE A 716 23.11 2.39 -21.78
CA ILE A 716 22.07 1.63 -21.05
C ILE A 716 20.91 2.46 -20.55
N GLY A 717 21.01 3.79 -20.55
CA GLY A 717 20.06 4.66 -19.85
C GLY A 717 20.11 4.53 -18.32
N GLY A 718 19.24 5.25 -17.61
CA GLY A 718 19.08 5.07 -16.16
C GLY A 718 20.24 5.56 -15.28
N ASN A 719 21.13 6.40 -15.84
CA ASN A 719 22.29 6.96 -15.12
C ASN A 719 22.17 8.48 -14.94
N GLU A 720 20.97 9.02 -15.10
CA GLU A 720 20.68 10.46 -15.11
C GLU A 720 21.07 11.14 -13.79
N THR A 721 20.83 10.46 -12.66
CA THR A 721 21.18 10.99 -11.33
C THR A 721 22.66 11.20 -11.16
N ASP A 722 23.46 10.23 -11.61
CA ASP A 722 24.92 10.29 -11.53
C ASP A 722 25.49 11.37 -12.46
N VAL A 723 24.96 11.44 -13.69
CA VAL A 723 25.32 12.51 -14.64
C VAL A 723 24.99 13.89 -14.07
N ALA A 724 23.80 14.05 -13.47
CA ALA A 724 23.36 15.30 -12.88
C ALA A 724 24.26 15.71 -11.72
N TRP A 725 24.70 14.76 -10.89
CA TRP A 725 25.62 15.01 -9.78
C TRP A 725 26.97 15.52 -10.30
N THR A 726 27.61 14.81 -11.24
CA THR A 726 28.93 15.24 -11.75
C THR A 726 28.82 16.51 -12.57
N ALA A 727 27.78 16.72 -13.36
CA ALA A 727 27.57 17.96 -14.10
C ALA A 727 27.44 19.17 -13.14
N PHE A 728 26.79 18.99 -11.98
CA PHE A 728 26.76 20.01 -10.93
C PHE A 728 28.16 20.33 -10.38
N ASN A 729 28.92 19.32 -10.02
CA ASN A 729 30.26 19.48 -9.47
C ASN A 729 31.23 20.09 -10.49
N TYR A 730 31.17 19.63 -11.72
CA TYR A 730 31.99 20.21 -12.80
C TYR A 730 31.57 21.65 -13.12
N GLY A 731 30.29 21.97 -13.09
CA GLY A 731 29.79 23.34 -13.22
C GLY A 731 30.31 24.26 -12.10
N LYS A 732 30.32 23.78 -10.84
CA LYS A 732 30.97 24.51 -9.69
C LYS A 732 32.45 24.73 -9.94
N TYR A 733 33.19 23.72 -10.41
CA TYR A 733 34.61 23.86 -10.73
C TYR A 733 34.85 24.92 -11.81
N LEU A 734 34.09 24.91 -12.90
CA LEU A 734 34.18 25.92 -13.97
C LEU A 734 33.88 27.30 -13.44
N PHE A 735 32.93 27.45 -12.53
CA PHE A 735 32.62 28.76 -11.91
C PHE A 735 33.67 29.25 -10.94
N TYR A 736 33.97 28.48 -9.89
CA TYR A 736 34.81 28.94 -8.78
C TYR A 736 36.31 28.94 -9.11
N VAL A 737 36.77 28.00 -9.94
CA VAL A 737 38.21 27.79 -10.21
C VAL A 737 38.62 28.34 -11.60
N LYS A 738 37.82 28.06 -12.63
CA LYS A 738 38.16 28.47 -14.01
C LYS A 738 37.60 29.80 -14.41
N HIS A 739 36.62 30.32 -13.67
CA HIS A 739 35.87 31.53 -13.98
C HIS A 739 35.21 31.49 -15.40
N ASP A 740 34.85 30.26 -15.86
CA ASP A 740 34.16 30.02 -17.11
C ASP A 740 32.63 30.02 -16.85
N LEU A 741 32.04 31.24 -16.88
CA LEU A 741 30.60 31.42 -16.65
C LEU A 741 29.73 30.67 -17.70
N PRO A 742 30.02 30.73 -19.02
CA PRO A 742 29.20 29.98 -19.98
C PRO A 742 29.29 28.46 -19.84
N GLY A 743 30.45 27.92 -19.51
CA GLY A 743 30.65 26.50 -19.25
C GLY A 743 29.94 26.06 -17.98
N ALA A 744 30.02 26.86 -16.93
CA ALA A 744 29.33 26.64 -15.66
C ALA A 744 27.79 26.64 -15.84
N GLU A 745 27.25 27.64 -16.54
CA GLU A 745 25.82 27.73 -16.82
C GLU A 745 25.30 26.53 -17.59
N ARG A 746 26.01 26.07 -18.64
CA ARG A 746 25.61 24.89 -19.42
C ARG A 746 25.53 23.63 -18.55
N ASN A 747 26.55 23.36 -17.73
CA ASN A 747 26.60 22.16 -16.92
C ASN A 747 25.59 22.20 -15.77
N LEU A 748 25.39 23.34 -15.13
CA LEU A 748 24.39 23.49 -14.06
C LEU A 748 22.97 23.46 -14.58
N SER A 749 22.68 24.05 -15.75
CA SER A 749 21.37 23.94 -16.41
C SER A 749 21.06 22.50 -16.80
N ARG A 750 22.05 21.77 -17.31
CA ARG A 750 21.91 20.33 -17.59
C ARG A 750 21.62 19.54 -16.30
N SER A 751 22.40 19.80 -15.26
CA SER A 751 22.19 19.16 -13.96
C SER A 751 20.81 19.45 -13.40
N LEU A 752 20.37 20.71 -13.48
CA LEU A 752 19.07 21.14 -12.99
C LEU A 752 17.93 20.44 -13.73
N THR A 753 18.00 20.34 -15.05
CA THR A 753 17.01 19.63 -15.87
C THR A 753 16.88 18.18 -15.44
N LEU A 754 18.01 17.46 -15.30
CA LEU A 754 18.02 16.06 -14.87
C LEU A 754 17.53 15.89 -13.43
N ARG A 755 17.95 16.78 -12.51
CA ARG A 755 17.53 16.75 -11.10
C ARG A 755 16.04 17.05 -10.92
N ARG A 756 15.49 18.02 -11.67
CA ARG A 756 14.06 18.30 -11.68
C ARG A 756 13.27 17.08 -12.15
N GLU A 757 13.71 16.45 -13.23
CA GLU A 757 13.08 15.22 -13.73
C GLU A 757 13.18 14.07 -12.71
N GLN A 758 14.34 13.84 -12.13
CA GLN A 758 14.53 12.85 -11.07
C GLN A 758 13.75 13.20 -9.80
N ASN A 759 13.72 14.47 -9.41
CA ASN A 759 12.90 14.92 -8.30
C ASN A 759 11.41 14.77 -8.60
N ARG A 760 10.98 14.93 -9.85
CA ARG A 760 9.65 14.66 -10.34
C ARG A 760 9.32 13.16 -10.28
N ILE A 761 10.22 12.29 -10.70
CA ILE A 761 10.05 10.82 -10.67
C ILE A 761 10.13 10.26 -9.25
N CYS A 762 11.08 10.71 -8.44
CA CYS A 762 11.35 10.25 -7.07
C CYS A 762 10.85 11.19 -5.97
N LYS A 763 10.18 12.25 -6.31
CA LYS A 763 9.29 13.18 -5.62
C LYS A 763 9.69 13.62 -4.22
N GLY A 764 10.51 14.62 -4.21
CA GLY A 764 11.01 15.22 -3.00
C GLY A 764 12.31 14.60 -2.50
N PHE A 765 12.64 13.37 -2.84
CA PHE A 765 13.90 12.74 -2.40
C PHE A 765 15.14 13.53 -2.86
N TYR A 766 15.07 14.14 -4.03
CA TYR A 766 16.13 14.96 -4.60
C TYR A 766 15.88 16.48 -4.45
N SER A 767 14.88 16.94 -3.68
CA SER A 767 14.57 18.36 -3.51
C SER A 767 15.76 19.16 -2.99
N THR A 768 16.54 18.62 -2.05
CA THR A 768 17.78 19.24 -1.60
C THR A 768 18.74 19.48 -2.76
N ASN A 769 18.91 18.50 -3.65
CA ASN A 769 19.80 18.61 -4.80
C ASN A 769 19.31 19.65 -5.82
N VAL A 770 18.01 19.76 -6.03
CA VAL A 770 17.39 20.80 -6.87
C VAL A 770 17.68 22.17 -6.28
N ILE A 771 17.44 22.39 -4.97
CA ILE A 771 17.70 23.64 -4.26
C ILE A 771 19.17 24.07 -4.42
N PHE A 772 20.13 23.16 -4.18
CA PHE A 772 21.54 23.45 -4.35
C PHE A 772 21.87 23.90 -5.79
N THR A 773 21.24 23.26 -6.78
CA THR A 773 21.49 23.60 -8.19
C THR A 773 20.85 24.92 -8.56
N ASP A 774 19.59 25.16 -8.16
CA ASP A 774 18.90 26.42 -8.39
C ASP A 774 19.67 27.61 -7.81
N VAL A 775 20.11 27.52 -6.54
CA VAL A 775 20.83 28.57 -5.85
C VAL A 775 22.19 28.81 -6.51
N THR A 776 22.93 27.76 -6.87
CA THR A 776 24.23 27.90 -7.52
C THR A 776 24.09 28.48 -8.92
N LEU A 777 23.12 28.03 -9.70
CA LEU A 777 22.82 28.56 -11.02
C LEU A 777 22.36 30.03 -10.96
N ALA A 778 21.45 30.36 -10.03
CA ALA A 778 20.99 31.72 -9.79
C ALA A 778 22.17 32.66 -9.43
N LYS A 779 23.13 32.18 -8.63
CA LYS A 779 24.36 32.93 -8.28
C LYS A 779 25.19 33.23 -9.53
N ILE A 780 25.36 32.27 -10.44
CA ILE A 780 26.08 32.53 -11.70
C ILE A 780 25.32 33.53 -12.58
N LEU A 781 24.00 33.36 -12.72
CA LEU A 781 23.20 34.27 -13.55
C LEU A 781 23.15 35.70 -12.96
N SER A 782 23.33 35.86 -11.67
CA SER A 782 23.37 37.21 -11.02
C SER A 782 24.56 38.06 -11.44
N TYR A 783 25.58 37.51 -12.11
CA TYR A 783 26.66 38.31 -12.72
C TYR A 783 26.18 39.10 -13.96
N ASP A 784 25.03 38.79 -14.51
CA ASP A 784 24.37 39.55 -15.54
C ASP A 784 23.02 40.11 -15.02
N PRO A 785 22.98 41.46 -14.72
CA PRO A 785 21.75 42.07 -14.21
C PRO A 785 20.54 41.98 -15.14
N SER A 786 20.74 41.70 -16.45
CA SER A 786 19.61 41.49 -17.37
C SER A 786 18.85 40.20 -17.11
N ARG A 787 19.45 39.22 -16.41
CA ARG A 787 18.90 37.90 -16.08
C ARG A 787 18.17 37.87 -14.72
N ILE A 788 17.79 39.05 -14.18
CA ILE A 788 17.14 39.15 -12.85
C ILE A 788 15.86 38.33 -12.73
N ASP A 789 15.11 38.17 -13.80
CA ASP A 789 13.87 37.40 -13.77
C ASP A 789 14.17 35.90 -13.66
N ASP A 790 15.18 35.38 -14.40
CA ASP A 790 15.67 34.02 -14.27
C ASP A 790 16.19 33.75 -12.85
N VAL A 791 16.98 34.66 -12.29
CA VAL A 791 17.48 34.56 -10.91
C VAL A 791 16.34 34.51 -9.90
N SER A 792 15.31 35.35 -10.11
CA SER A 792 14.15 35.42 -9.23
C SER A 792 13.33 34.11 -9.27
N ASP A 793 13.15 33.54 -10.44
CA ASP A 793 12.37 32.32 -10.60
C ASP A 793 13.07 31.09 -9.98
N LEU A 794 14.37 30.94 -10.20
CA LEU A 794 15.18 29.89 -9.56
C LEU A 794 15.16 30.01 -8.05
N LEU A 795 15.36 31.23 -7.51
CA LEU A 795 15.34 31.45 -6.07
C LEU A 795 13.97 31.18 -5.45
N LYS A 796 12.88 31.53 -6.16
CA LYS A 796 11.51 31.28 -5.70
C LYS A 796 11.21 29.78 -5.62
N GLU A 797 11.65 29.00 -6.62
CA GLU A 797 11.53 27.53 -6.59
C GLU A 797 12.32 26.94 -5.43
N ALA A 798 13.60 27.32 -5.30
CA ALA A 798 14.46 26.86 -4.21
C ALA A 798 13.86 27.16 -2.81
N LEU A 799 13.30 28.37 -2.61
CA LEU A 799 12.67 28.75 -1.34
C LEU A 799 11.38 27.98 -1.05
N GLN A 800 10.59 27.67 -2.10
CA GLN A 800 9.38 26.85 -1.94
C GLN A 800 9.75 25.42 -1.53
N LEU A 801 10.67 24.79 -2.26
CA LEU A 801 11.16 23.44 -1.92
C LEU A 801 11.80 23.39 -0.53
N LYS A 802 12.56 24.44 -0.18
CA LYS A 802 13.16 24.56 1.16
C LYS A 802 12.09 24.60 2.26
N LYS A 803 11.03 25.39 2.07
CA LYS A 803 9.93 25.49 3.02
C LYS A 803 9.23 24.13 3.23
N ASP A 804 9.07 23.37 2.16
CA ASP A 804 8.47 22.05 2.21
C ASP A 804 9.36 21.06 3.00
N LEU A 805 10.68 21.09 2.77
CA LEU A 805 11.65 20.26 3.52
C LEU A 805 11.81 20.66 5.00
N ASP A 806 11.78 21.96 5.32
CA ASP A 806 11.89 22.44 6.70
C ASP A 806 10.66 22.02 7.53
N ALA A 807 9.48 21.95 6.93
CA ALA A 807 8.26 21.47 7.57
C ALA A 807 8.36 20.00 8.00
N GLU A 808 9.17 19.21 7.30
CA GLU A 808 9.39 17.79 7.56
C GLU A 808 10.66 17.50 8.37
N HIS A 809 11.43 18.52 8.79
CA HIS A 809 12.75 18.39 9.43
C HIS A 809 13.79 17.58 8.63
N LEU A 810 13.64 17.52 7.31
CA LEU A 810 14.50 16.75 6.40
C LEU A 810 15.58 17.61 5.70
N GLY A 811 15.46 18.93 5.75
CA GLY A 811 16.36 19.85 5.04
C GLY A 811 17.75 19.94 5.65
N PHE A 812 18.79 19.59 4.86
CA PHE A 812 20.16 19.94 5.17
C PHE A 812 20.61 21.11 4.29
N PHE A 813 20.90 22.25 4.93
CA PHE A 813 21.44 23.42 4.23
C PHE A 813 22.73 23.87 4.96
N ASN A 814 23.85 23.74 4.28
CA ASN A 814 25.09 24.27 4.77
C ASN A 814 25.06 25.80 4.80
N ASP A 815 26.01 26.41 5.51
CA ASP A 815 26.04 27.85 5.66
C ASP A 815 26.31 28.58 4.34
N GLU A 816 27.03 27.97 3.38
CA GLU A 816 27.25 28.49 2.03
C GLU A 816 25.90 28.75 1.30
N ILE A 817 25.01 27.78 1.26
CA ILE A 817 23.70 27.92 0.62
C ILE A 817 22.85 29.00 1.31
N LYS A 818 22.89 29.08 2.64
CA LYS A 818 22.19 30.13 3.38
C LYS A 818 22.69 31.53 3.03
N GLN A 819 24.02 31.67 2.93
CA GLN A 819 24.66 32.92 2.52
C GLN A 819 24.33 33.29 1.06
N ASP A 820 24.35 32.30 0.16
CA ASP A 820 24.00 32.52 -1.23
C ASP A 820 22.54 32.93 -1.41
N ILE A 821 21.61 32.27 -0.70
CA ILE A 821 20.19 32.68 -0.67
C ILE A 821 20.06 34.16 -0.20
N ALA A 822 20.70 34.53 0.87
CA ALA A 822 20.67 35.90 1.39
C ALA A 822 21.24 36.92 0.38
N TYR A 823 22.35 36.58 -0.25
CA TYR A 823 22.94 37.40 -1.33
C TYR A 823 21.97 37.58 -2.50
N LEU A 824 21.35 36.52 -2.98
CA LEU A 824 20.40 36.56 -4.09
C LEU A 824 19.14 37.36 -3.78
N GLN A 825 18.62 37.25 -2.57
CA GLN A 825 17.52 38.09 -2.09
C GLN A 825 17.87 39.60 -2.12
N GLN A 826 19.08 39.94 -1.65
CA GLN A 826 19.57 41.32 -1.69
C GLN A 826 19.76 41.77 -3.15
N PHE A 827 20.35 40.94 -4.00
CA PHE A 827 20.56 41.25 -5.43
C PHE A 827 19.25 41.56 -6.14
N ILE A 828 18.20 40.73 -5.93
CA ILE A 828 16.88 40.96 -6.51
C ILE A 828 16.24 42.25 -5.99
N ALA A 829 16.34 42.52 -4.68
CA ALA A 829 15.83 43.75 -4.09
C ALA A 829 16.45 45.00 -4.66
N GLN A 830 17.77 45.00 -4.83
CA GLN A 830 18.52 46.17 -5.39
C GLN A 830 18.20 46.41 -6.88
N ASN A 831 18.20 45.40 -7.71
CA ASN A 831 18.05 45.53 -9.15
C ASN A 831 16.56 45.69 -9.59
N ARG A 832 15.58 45.36 -8.75
CA ARG A 832 14.16 45.68 -9.01
C ARG A 832 13.80 47.11 -8.63
N SER A 833 14.44 47.70 -7.62
CA SER A 833 14.24 49.09 -7.28
C SER A 833 14.72 50.07 -8.39
N ASP A 834 15.78 49.69 -9.10
CA ASP A 834 16.31 50.49 -10.22
C ASP A 834 15.43 50.45 -11.48
N LYS A 835 14.71 49.37 -11.73
CA LYS A 835 13.70 49.30 -12.81
C LYS A 835 12.43 50.17 -12.52
N GLY A 836 12.17 50.49 -11.26
CA GLY A 836 11.02 51.33 -10.82
C GLY A 836 11.26 52.85 -10.90
N THR A 837 12.49 53.30 -11.18
CA THR A 837 12.86 54.72 -11.26
C THR A 837 13.00 55.26 -12.69
N HIS A 838 12.75 54.41 -13.71
CA HIS A 838 12.83 54.79 -15.13
C HIS A 838 11.49 54.56 -15.90
N ILE A 839 10.33 54.83 -15.24
CA ILE A 839 9.04 55.03 -15.95
C ILE A 839 8.49 56.38 -15.54
#